data_655f7e68bf75c41e56905b644e2c118d
#
_entry.id   655f7e68bf75c41e56905b644e2c118d
#
_cell.length_a   1.000
_cell.length_b   1.000
_cell.length_c   1.000
_cell.angle_alpha   90.00
_cell.angle_beta   90.00
_cell.angle_gamma   90.00
#
_symmetry.space_group_name_H-M   'P 1'
#
loop_
_entity.id
_entity.type
_entity.pdbx_description
1 polymer ?
#
loop_
_entity_poly.entity_id
_entity_poly.type
_entity_poly.pdbx_seq_one_letter_code
_entity_poly.pdbx_strand_id
1 'polypeptide(L)'
;HGPHGLIAGTTGSGKSELIQTFMLSLAINFSPDDVAFFVIDFKGGGMANLFVDLPHMAGQISNLSGNQVRRAMISIKSENLRRQRIFGEYGVNNINNYTRLYKSGEAPTPIPHLVIIIDEFAELKKEEPDFMRELISVAQVGRSLGVHLILATQKPSGTVDDNIWSNAKFRLCLRVQDRQDSNDMLHKPDAAYITQAGRCYLQVGNDEIYELFQSGWSGAPYDDSNEGGKQEIATMITPTGKTAIVGSHTKMKRKEQEKLRWYLFLYRCARSISKSDEFLKEADSNQGDVINLLADKIIENARKNKFNIGNGNSDINAVKNFLKLIPKDVSDDTEAVKKIIFSASLNNIKLPEVKEKTQLEAVVEYIAKTAKSNGYSFKARLWMPLLKEEIILSDITKSKFNGWNESDSWSLNAVTGIYDDPENQAQLPLSVDFANGGHLAVCGSVVTGKSTFLQTLIYSLAVKYSPNVVNFYILDFSSGMLSSFEKLPHTGGVLRENDVEKIGKFFSMIKGIIDERKKLFNGGNYRQYVKVHGTEIPSIVIVIDNFAGFKEKTENAYEDTLIHLSREGVGYGIFLVLSSAGFGMAEIQNRIGDNIRTVVSLEMGDKFKYMDVMRATHIDVIPESGIKGRGIAFVEGRLLEFQTALAIDAEDDYKRNAKIEAMSQKMRDMWDGNTAKQIPFIPENPVFDDLKNLDEYSVAVSNKRLIPFAYNYVDASVYSIDLADTYCCSISGKRRTGKTNLLKLLMYAVSQKNGKGVVIEKESNELKLLSSELGFEYIDSDKGVFDYFKSITDEFVARNKYKHTLEEDGLSDLQIYEKMSAKEPMFIFISDITKFIDCVYHPEGNITNMSGYFENIIEKGSLHNIYFFACINTDNLASAAGSNLYRLFTGYKTGVHLGGNVASQRIFNFQNIHYSQMSKSSKKGHALTPSKDDDTTALKIIVPLFGSREE
;
A
#
# COMPACT_ATOMS: atom_id res chain seq x y z
N HIS A 1 -31.06 -23.38 -39.65
CA HIS A 1 -32.18 -22.49 -40.04
C HIS A 1 -31.86 -20.99 -39.85
N GLY A 2 -30.63 -20.58 -39.67
CA GLY A 2 -30.23 -19.19 -39.55
C GLY A 2 -29.35 -18.97 -38.32
N PRO A 3 -28.49 -17.92 -38.35
CA PRO A 3 -27.51 -17.76 -37.28
C PRO A 3 -28.08 -17.14 -35.99
N HIS A 4 -29.21 -16.38 -36.06
CA HIS A 4 -29.78 -15.64 -34.96
C HIS A 4 -31.25 -15.89 -34.81
N GLY A 5 -31.77 -15.79 -33.59
CA GLY A 5 -33.16 -16.09 -33.22
C GLY A 5 -33.78 -15.05 -32.29
N LEU A 6 -35.15 -14.96 -32.39
CA LEU A 6 -36.00 -14.18 -31.49
C LEU A 6 -36.90 -15.12 -30.68
N ILE A 7 -37.08 -14.81 -29.40
CA ILE A 7 -37.99 -15.53 -28.51
C ILE A 7 -38.89 -14.50 -27.82
N ALA A 8 -40.22 -14.64 -27.97
CA ALA A 8 -41.19 -13.79 -27.31
C ALA A 8 -42.14 -14.58 -26.43
N GLY A 9 -42.57 -13.98 -25.33
CA GLY A 9 -43.56 -14.57 -24.44
C GLY A 9 -43.74 -13.80 -23.14
N THR A 10 -44.99 -13.59 -22.72
CA THR A 10 -45.31 -12.91 -21.46
C THR A 10 -44.87 -13.69 -20.22
N THR A 11 -44.88 -13.05 -19.06
CA THR A 11 -44.65 -13.72 -17.79
C THR A 11 -45.57 -14.92 -17.59
N GLY A 12 -45.04 -16.08 -17.25
CA GLY A 12 -45.77 -17.32 -17.09
C GLY A 12 -46.16 -18.05 -18.40
N SER A 13 -45.65 -17.57 -19.55
CA SER A 13 -45.81 -18.29 -20.81
C SER A 13 -44.89 -19.49 -20.98
N GLY A 14 -43.83 -19.60 -20.16
CA GLY A 14 -42.80 -20.63 -20.24
C GLY A 14 -41.56 -20.21 -21.01
N LYS A 15 -41.32 -18.90 -21.26
CA LYS A 15 -40.17 -18.35 -22.00
C LYS A 15 -38.83 -18.81 -21.40
N SER A 16 -38.63 -18.60 -20.12
CA SER A 16 -37.36 -18.98 -19.43
C SER A 16 -37.14 -20.50 -19.43
N GLU A 17 -38.22 -21.29 -19.26
CA GLU A 17 -38.16 -22.76 -19.34
C GLU A 17 -37.79 -23.25 -20.75
N LEU A 18 -38.30 -22.60 -21.80
CA LEU A 18 -37.91 -22.88 -23.17
C LEU A 18 -36.42 -22.63 -23.41
N ILE A 19 -35.89 -21.49 -22.91
CA ILE A 19 -34.47 -21.13 -23.03
C ILE A 19 -33.60 -22.14 -22.26
N GLN A 20 -33.97 -22.48 -21.04
CA GLN A 20 -33.28 -23.48 -20.23
C GLN A 20 -33.24 -24.85 -20.92
N THR A 21 -34.36 -25.29 -21.45
CA THR A 21 -34.45 -26.57 -22.20
C THR A 21 -33.61 -26.53 -23.48
N PHE A 22 -33.58 -25.39 -24.18
CA PHE A 22 -32.75 -25.17 -25.36
C PHE A 22 -31.25 -25.29 -25.02
N MET A 23 -30.80 -24.61 -23.98
CA MET A 23 -29.39 -24.69 -23.51
C MET A 23 -29.04 -26.12 -23.10
N LEU A 24 -29.89 -26.75 -22.32
CA LEU A 24 -29.67 -28.12 -21.84
C LEU A 24 -29.60 -29.12 -23.00
N SER A 25 -30.51 -28.99 -23.99
CA SER A 25 -30.50 -29.84 -25.19
C SER A 25 -29.21 -29.72 -25.99
N LEU A 26 -28.69 -28.51 -26.16
CA LEU A 26 -27.38 -28.29 -26.81
C LEU A 26 -26.23 -28.87 -25.98
N ALA A 27 -26.26 -28.70 -24.68
CA ALA A 27 -25.19 -29.19 -23.77
C ALA A 27 -25.14 -30.73 -23.67
N ILE A 28 -26.29 -31.42 -23.88
CA ILE A 28 -26.36 -32.88 -23.90
C ILE A 28 -25.81 -33.43 -25.22
N ASN A 29 -26.08 -32.75 -26.34
CA ASN A 29 -25.77 -33.26 -27.68
C ASN A 29 -24.38 -32.84 -28.20
N PHE A 30 -23.79 -31.76 -27.68
CA PHE A 30 -22.54 -31.19 -28.16
C PHE A 30 -21.55 -31.01 -27.00
N SER A 31 -20.26 -31.19 -27.29
CA SER A 31 -19.19 -30.93 -26.31
C SER A 31 -19.00 -29.42 -26.08
N PRO A 32 -18.34 -29.02 -24.97
CA PRO A 32 -17.94 -27.63 -24.79
C PRO A 32 -16.97 -27.11 -25.85
N ASP A 33 -16.26 -28.00 -26.57
CA ASP A 33 -15.41 -27.64 -27.72
C ASP A 33 -16.22 -27.30 -28.98
N ASP A 34 -17.47 -27.75 -29.05
CA ASP A 34 -18.40 -27.51 -30.18
C ASP A 34 -19.33 -26.32 -29.90
N VAL A 35 -19.81 -26.14 -28.65
CA VAL A 35 -20.79 -25.10 -28.27
C VAL A 35 -20.45 -24.49 -26.94
N ALA A 36 -20.53 -23.15 -26.85
CA ALA A 36 -20.41 -22.39 -25.63
C ALA A 36 -21.52 -21.35 -25.47
N PHE A 37 -21.93 -21.04 -24.24
CA PHE A 37 -22.97 -20.09 -23.91
C PHE A 37 -22.43 -18.85 -23.21
N PHE A 38 -22.96 -17.69 -23.61
CA PHE A 38 -22.79 -16.41 -22.90
C PHE A 38 -24.19 -15.85 -22.61
N VAL A 39 -24.53 -15.72 -21.32
CA VAL A 39 -25.90 -15.35 -20.91
C VAL A 39 -25.91 -13.97 -20.28
N ILE A 40 -26.80 -13.10 -20.79
CA ILE A 40 -27.08 -11.77 -20.24
C ILE A 40 -28.52 -11.80 -19.70
N ASP A 41 -28.66 -11.77 -18.35
CA ASP A 41 -29.97 -11.88 -17.66
C ASP A 41 -30.25 -10.57 -16.89
N PHE A 42 -31.18 -9.77 -17.43
CA PHE A 42 -31.56 -8.47 -16.88
C PHE A 42 -32.37 -8.53 -15.57
N LYS A 43 -32.96 -9.68 -15.24
CA LYS A 43 -33.91 -9.80 -14.13
C LYS A 43 -33.30 -10.31 -12.81
N GLY A 44 -31.99 -10.27 -12.69
CA GLY A 44 -31.34 -10.65 -11.45
C GLY A 44 -30.83 -12.08 -11.38
N GLY A 45 -30.49 -12.70 -12.51
CA GLY A 45 -29.62 -13.87 -12.56
C GLY A 45 -30.28 -15.22 -12.20
N GLY A 46 -31.59 -15.28 -12.10
CA GLY A 46 -32.29 -16.51 -11.73
C GLY A 46 -32.09 -17.66 -12.73
N MET A 47 -32.11 -17.37 -14.03
CA MET A 47 -31.89 -18.35 -15.07
C MET A 47 -30.42 -18.70 -15.26
N ALA A 48 -29.56 -17.71 -15.31
CA ALA A 48 -28.14 -17.89 -15.58
C ALA A 48 -27.44 -18.68 -14.47
N ASN A 49 -27.82 -18.45 -13.21
CA ASN A 49 -27.23 -19.12 -12.03
C ASN A 49 -27.44 -20.64 -12.02
N LEU A 50 -28.45 -21.16 -12.70
CA LEU A 50 -28.67 -22.60 -12.78
C LEU A 50 -27.63 -23.32 -13.64
N PHE A 51 -26.90 -22.59 -14.49
CA PHE A 51 -25.91 -23.14 -15.42
C PHE A 51 -24.45 -22.81 -15.08
N VAL A 52 -24.20 -22.18 -13.93
CA VAL A 52 -22.83 -21.73 -13.51
C VAL A 52 -21.80 -22.86 -13.59
N ASP A 53 -22.20 -24.06 -13.19
CA ASP A 53 -21.30 -25.22 -13.16
C ASP A 53 -21.24 -25.96 -14.52
N LEU A 54 -21.98 -25.53 -15.51
CA LEU A 54 -21.98 -26.17 -16.82
C LEU A 54 -20.65 -25.85 -17.55
N PRO A 55 -19.90 -26.85 -18.03
CA PRO A 55 -18.63 -26.63 -18.71
C PRO A 55 -18.74 -25.83 -20.01
N HIS A 56 -19.93 -25.70 -20.57
CA HIS A 56 -20.22 -24.91 -21.77
C HIS A 56 -20.36 -23.40 -21.49
N MET A 57 -20.41 -22.98 -20.22
CA MET A 57 -20.59 -21.55 -19.89
C MET A 57 -19.30 -20.76 -20.11
N ALA A 58 -19.29 -19.91 -21.14
CA ALA A 58 -18.23 -18.98 -21.43
C ALA A 58 -18.27 -17.72 -20.53
N GLY A 59 -19.46 -17.41 -19.98
CA GLY A 59 -19.66 -16.31 -19.04
C GLY A 59 -21.12 -15.97 -18.83
N GLN A 60 -21.40 -15.19 -17.79
CA GLN A 60 -22.73 -14.65 -17.51
C GLN A 60 -22.68 -13.26 -16.92
N ILE A 61 -23.69 -12.46 -17.18
CA ILE A 61 -23.94 -11.15 -16.61
C ILE A 61 -25.33 -11.11 -16.04
N SER A 62 -25.46 -10.83 -14.75
CA SER A 62 -26.77 -10.81 -14.06
C SER A 62 -27.15 -9.44 -13.49
N ASN A 63 -26.25 -8.47 -13.53
CA ASN A 63 -26.49 -7.11 -13.07
C ASN A 63 -25.75 -6.15 -14.00
N LEU A 64 -26.48 -5.30 -14.70
CA LEU A 64 -25.93 -4.42 -15.73
C LEU A 64 -25.70 -3.01 -15.16
N SER A 65 -24.63 -2.84 -14.39
CA SER A 65 -24.01 -1.51 -14.26
C SER A 65 -23.41 -1.12 -15.63
N GLY A 66 -23.41 0.17 -15.98
CA GLY A 66 -22.89 0.64 -17.28
C GLY A 66 -21.49 0.12 -17.62
N ASN A 67 -20.63 -0.09 -16.61
CA ASN A 67 -19.28 -0.66 -16.78
C ASN A 67 -19.32 -2.14 -17.20
N GLN A 68 -20.26 -2.93 -16.69
CA GLN A 68 -20.36 -4.36 -17.05
C GLN A 68 -20.83 -4.54 -18.49
N VAL A 69 -21.81 -3.76 -18.92
CA VAL A 69 -22.31 -3.75 -20.32
C VAL A 69 -21.17 -3.42 -21.28
N ARG A 70 -20.44 -2.38 -20.99
CA ARG A 70 -19.31 -1.97 -21.80
C ARG A 70 -18.20 -3.01 -21.85
N ARG A 71 -17.85 -3.60 -20.71
CA ARG A 71 -16.88 -4.68 -20.61
C ARG A 71 -17.30 -5.87 -21.46
N ALA A 72 -18.60 -6.24 -21.43
CA ALA A 72 -19.17 -7.30 -22.29
C ALA A 72 -18.97 -6.97 -23.77
N MET A 73 -19.27 -5.75 -24.19
CA MET A 73 -19.11 -5.32 -25.58
C MET A 73 -17.66 -5.43 -26.06
N ILE A 74 -16.71 -4.94 -25.26
CA ILE A 74 -15.27 -5.05 -25.56
C ILE A 74 -14.87 -6.53 -25.69
N SER A 75 -15.28 -7.38 -24.76
CA SER A 75 -14.96 -8.82 -24.78
C SER A 75 -15.54 -9.53 -25.99
N ILE A 76 -16.79 -9.23 -26.38
CA ILE A 76 -17.43 -9.81 -27.56
C ILE A 76 -16.73 -9.36 -28.86
N LYS A 77 -16.39 -8.07 -28.97
CA LYS A 77 -15.63 -7.56 -30.13
C LYS A 77 -14.26 -8.22 -30.24
N SER A 78 -13.55 -8.30 -29.12
CA SER A 78 -12.21 -8.92 -29.08
C SER A 78 -12.24 -10.39 -29.43
N GLU A 79 -13.29 -11.13 -29.03
CA GLU A 79 -13.48 -12.51 -29.41
C GLU A 79 -13.69 -12.65 -30.93
N ASN A 80 -14.46 -11.78 -31.55
CA ASN A 80 -14.61 -11.78 -33.01
C ASN A 80 -13.31 -11.51 -33.73
N LEU A 81 -12.53 -10.52 -33.29
CA LEU A 81 -11.19 -10.23 -33.84
C LEU A 81 -10.23 -11.41 -33.65
N ARG A 82 -10.26 -12.04 -32.47
CA ARG A 82 -9.46 -13.24 -32.18
C ARG A 82 -9.79 -14.37 -33.16
N ARG A 83 -11.08 -14.64 -33.40
CA ARG A 83 -11.54 -15.66 -34.35
C ARG A 83 -11.11 -15.34 -35.78
N GLN A 84 -11.28 -14.09 -36.22
CA GLN A 84 -10.84 -13.64 -37.54
C GLN A 84 -9.34 -13.86 -37.75
N ARG A 85 -8.52 -13.50 -36.76
CA ARG A 85 -7.07 -13.70 -36.82
C ARG A 85 -6.72 -15.18 -36.93
N ILE A 86 -7.28 -16.02 -36.07
CA ILE A 86 -7.01 -17.46 -36.11
C ILE A 86 -7.44 -18.07 -37.44
N PHE A 87 -8.63 -17.71 -37.96
CA PHE A 87 -9.08 -18.20 -39.25
C PHE A 87 -8.15 -17.75 -40.39
N GLY A 88 -7.64 -16.52 -40.31
CA GLY A 88 -6.64 -16.04 -41.26
C GLY A 88 -5.32 -16.82 -41.19
N GLU A 89 -4.84 -17.15 -39.98
CA GLU A 89 -3.63 -17.95 -39.78
C GLU A 89 -3.75 -19.36 -40.37
N TYR A 90 -4.93 -19.97 -40.33
CA TYR A 90 -5.21 -21.30 -40.88
C TYR A 90 -5.79 -21.29 -42.30
N GLY A 91 -5.89 -20.12 -42.93
CA GLY A 91 -6.40 -19.98 -44.30
C GLY A 91 -7.86 -20.40 -44.50
N VAL A 92 -8.68 -20.32 -43.45
CA VAL A 92 -10.09 -20.65 -43.49
C VAL A 92 -10.96 -19.39 -43.37
N ASN A 93 -12.18 -19.43 -43.89
CA ASN A 93 -13.10 -18.30 -43.93
C ASN A 93 -14.36 -18.47 -43.04
N ASN A 94 -14.52 -19.60 -42.41
CA ASN A 94 -15.66 -19.88 -41.53
C ASN A 94 -15.35 -20.94 -40.47
N ILE A 95 -16.19 -20.93 -39.43
CA ILE A 95 -16.03 -21.82 -38.26
C ILE A 95 -16.11 -23.31 -38.63
N ASN A 96 -16.97 -23.71 -39.58
CA ASN A 96 -17.13 -25.12 -39.91
C ASN A 96 -15.86 -25.69 -40.54
N ASN A 97 -15.19 -24.91 -41.38
CA ASN A 97 -13.90 -25.32 -41.94
C ASN A 97 -12.82 -25.39 -40.84
N TYR A 98 -12.79 -24.45 -39.93
CA TYR A 98 -11.86 -24.49 -38.80
C TYR A 98 -12.13 -25.72 -37.89
N THR A 99 -13.38 -25.99 -37.56
CA THR A 99 -13.74 -27.16 -36.73
C THR A 99 -13.30 -28.47 -37.39
N ARG A 100 -13.31 -28.58 -38.73
CA ARG A 100 -12.76 -29.76 -39.45
C ARG A 100 -11.27 -29.88 -39.24
N LEU A 101 -10.49 -28.77 -39.34
CA LEU A 101 -9.05 -28.75 -39.04
C LEU A 101 -8.74 -29.13 -37.62
N TYR A 102 -9.53 -28.65 -36.66
CA TYR A 102 -9.40 -29.05 -35.27
C TYR A 102 -9.66 -30.54 -35.07
N LYS A 103 -10.73 -31.08 -35.65
CA LYS A 103 -11.10 -32.51 -35.54
C LYS A 103 -10.13 -33.44 -36.30
N SER A 104 -9.39 -32.95 -37.31
CA SER A 104 -8.32 -33.67 -37.99
C SER A 104 -6.96 -33.57 -37.27
N GLY A 105 -6.87 -32.73 -36.23
CA GLY A 105 -5.61 -32.52 -35.49
C GLY A 105 -4.65 -31.49 -36.12
N GLU A 106 -5.05 -30.83 -37.23
CA GLU A 106 -4.29 -29.78 -37.89
C GLU A 106 -4.29 -28.43 -37.12
N ALA A 107 -5.35 -28.18 -36.36
CA ALA A 107 -5.47 -27.01 -35.46
C ALA A 107 -5.42 -27.46 -34.00
N PRO A 108 -4.61 -26.80 -33.13
CA PRO A 108 -4.41 -27.28 -31.75
C PRO A 108 -5.48 -26.84 -30.77
N THR A 109 -6.28 -25.81 -31.08
CA THR A 109 -7.21 -25.17 -30.15
C THR A 109 -8.63 -25.21 -30.68
N PRO A 110 -9.61 -25.71 -29.90
CA PRO A 110 -11.02 -25.68 -30.33
C PRO A 110 -11.55 -24.25 -30.30
N ILE A 111 -12.43 -23.95 -31.25
CA ILE A 111 -13.23 -22.73 -31.27
C ILE A 111 -14.70 -23.14 -31.30
N PRO A 112 -15.42 -23.08 -30.16
CA PRO A 112 -16.82 -23.46 -30.12
C PRO A 112 -17.72 -22.44 -30.82
N HIS A 113 -18.88 -22.87 -31.30
CA HIS A 113 -19.97 -21.98 -31.62
C HIS A 113 -20.43 -21.24 -30.35
N LEU A 114 -20.35 -19.91 -30.35
CA LEU A 114 -20.76 -19.06 -29.22
C LEU A 114 -22.19 -18.64 -29.34
N VAL A 115 -23.05 -19.09 -28.43
CA VAL A 115 -24.46 -18.71 -28.36
C VAL A 115 -24.62 -17.64 -27.28
N ILE A 116 -24.86 -16.40 -27.69
CA ILE A 116 -25.13 -15.26 -26.80
C ILE A 116 -26.62 -15.16 -26.60
N ILE A 117 -27.07 -15.33 -25.35
CA ILE A 117 -28.52 -15.33 -24.99
C ILE A 117 -28.79 -14.08 -24.15
N ILE A 118 -29.73 -13.26 -24.55
CA ILE A 118 -30.16 -12.07 -23.83
C ILE A 118 -31.63 -12.27 -23.41
N ASP A 119 -31.86 -12.40 -22.08
CA ASP A 119 -33.19 -12.43 -21.51
C ASP A 119 -33.65 -11.00 -21.23
N GLU A 120 -34.72 -10.55 -21.90
CA GLU A 120 -35.31 -9.21 -21.85
C GLU A 120 -34.45 -8.12 -22.55
N PHE A 121 -34.16 -8.35 -23.83
CA PHE A 121 -33.45 -7.36 -24.65
C PHE A 121 -34.18 -6.02 -24.82
N ALA A 122 -35.49 -5.95 -24.55
CA ALA A 122 -36.27 -4.71 -24.56
C ALA A 122 -35.74 -3.69 -23.52
N GLU A 123 -35.41 -4.16 -22.33
CA GLU A 123 -34.82 -3.34 -21.29
C GLU A 123 -33.42 -2.89 -21.70
N LEU A 124 -32.59 -3.80 -22.22
CA LEU A 124 -31.24 -3.48 -22.71
C LEU A 124 -31.25 -2.43 -23.82
N LYS A 125 -32.17 -2.54 -24.78
CA LYS A 125 -32.34 -1.59 -25.88
C LYS A 125 -32.72 -0.19 -25.38
N LYS A 126 -33.49 -0.12 -24.29
CA LYS A 126 -33.93 1.14 -23.67
C LYS A 126 -32.81 1.79 -22.86
N GLU A 127 -32.12 1.01 -22.05
CA GLU A 127 -31.08 1.52 -21.15
C GLU A 127 -29.74 1.77 -21.86
N GLU A 128 -29.36 0.88 -22.77
CA GLU A 128 -28.08 0.89 -23.48
C GLU A 128 -28.27 0.70 -25.01
N PRO A 129 -28.85 1.70 -25.69
CA PRO A 129 -29.17 1.57 -27.13
C PRO A 129 -27.93 1.40 -28.01
N ASP A 130 -26.81 1.95 -27.60
CA ASP A 130 -25.53 1.85 -28.32
C ASP A 130 -24.99 0.42 -28.25
N PHE A 131 -25.07 -0.21 -27.07
CA PHE A 131 -24.70 -1.61 -26.90
C PHE A 131 -25.53 -2.53 -27.81
N MET A 132 -26.83 -2.31 -27.90
CA MET A 132 -27.71 -3.10 -28.79
C MET A 132 -27.32 -2.93 -30.26
N ARG A 133 -27.08 -1.72 -30.74
CA ARG A 133 -26.62 -1.49 -32.12
C ARG A 133 -25.33 -2.21 -32.44
N GLU A 134 -24.39 -2.12 -31.52
CA GLU A 134 -23.08 -2.76 -31.66
C GLU A 134 -23.21 -4.30 -31.66
N LEU A 135 -24.03 -4.84 -30.75
CA LEU A 135 -24.25 -6.27 -30.64
C LEU A 135 -24.86 -6.84 -31.92
N ILE A 136 -25.81 -6.13 -32.53
CA ILE A 136 -26.43 -6.53 -33.83
C ILE A 136 -25.35 -6.49 -34.94
N SER A 137 -24.51 -5.46 -34.96
CA SER A 137 -23.40 -5.35 -35.91
C SER A 137 -22.39 -6.51 -35.74
N VAL A 138 -22.02 -6.83 -34.51
CA VAL A 138 -21.16 -7.96 -34.18
C VAL A 138 -21.77 -9.29 -34.62
N ALA A 139 -23.09 -9.45 -34.45
CA ALA A 139 -23.80 -10.65 -34.88
C ALA A 139 -23.81 -10.81 -36.38
N GLN A 140 -23.99 -9.74 -37.15
CA GLN A 140 -23.95 -9.79 -38.63
C GLN A 140 -22.63 -10.34 -39.16
N VAL A 141 -21.50 -9.88 -38.65
CA VAL A 141 -20.16 -10.38 -38.97
C VAL A 141 -19.92 -11.75 -38.35
N GLY A 142 -20.49 -11.98 -37.17
CA GLY A 142 -20.30 -13.19 -36.34
C GLY A 142 -20.78 -14.47 -36.96
N ARG A 143 -21.69 -14.42 -37.97
CA ARG A 143 -22.22 -15.61 -38.62
C ARG A 143 -21.14 -16.57 -39.17
N SER A 144 -20.21 -16.08 -39.90
CA SER A 144 -19.07 -16.88 -40.43
C SER A 144 -18.10 -17.30 -39.31
N LEU A 145 -18.05 -16.52 -38.25
CA LEU A 145 -17.17 -16.77 -37.08
C LEU A 145 -17.79 -17.72 -36.04
N GLY A 146 -19.06 -18.16 -36.26
CA GLY A 146 -19.76 -19.04 -35.32
C GLY A 146 -20.30 -18.34 -34.07
N VAL A 147 -20.66 -17.05 -34.18
CA VAL A 147 -21.32 -16.30 -33.11
C VAL A 147 -22.79 -16.19 -33.41
N HIS A 148 -23.63 -16.66 -32.47
CA HIS A 148 -25.10 -16.75 -32.61
C HIS A 148 -25.75 -15.89 -31.52
N LEU A 149 -26.77 -15.12 -31.89
CA LEU A 149 -27.51 -14.24 -31.00
C LEU A 149 -28.95 -14.75 -30.81
N ILE A 150 -29.37 -14.96 -29.58
CA ILE A 150 -30.73 -15.28 -29.18
C ILE A 150 -31.26 -14.12 -28.35
N LEU A 151 -32.23 -13.38 -28.91
CA LEU A 151 -32.86 -12.25 -28.23
C LEU A 151 -34.24 -12.67 -27.69
N ALA A 152 -34.39 -12.57 -26.38
CA ALA A 152 -35.66 -12.90 -25.73
C ALA A 152 -36.32 -11.64 -25.13
N THR A 153 -37.66 -11.54 -25.21
CA THR A 153 -38.41 -10.41 -24.65
C THR A 153 -39.80 -10.84 -24.19
N GLN A 154 -40.37 -10.12 -23.24
CA GLN A 154 -41.74 -10.26 -22.80
C GLN A 154 -42.70 -9.37 -23.62
N LYS A 155 -42.19 -8.25 -24.17
CA LYS A 155 -42.97 -7.29 -24.94
C LYS A 155 -42.29 -7.01 -26.27
N PRO A 156 -42.67 -7.73 -27.34
CA PRO A 156 -42.08 -7.53 -28.66
C PRO A 156 -42.55 -6.22 -29.33
N SER A 157 -43.74 -5.73 -29.04
CA SER A 157 -44.28 -4.51 -29.66
C SER A 157 -43.42 -3.28 -29.39
N GLY A 158 -43.04 -2.57 -30.46
CA GLY A 158 -42.13 -1.41 -30.42
C GLY A 158 -40.66 -1.71 -30.08
N THR A 159 -40.35 -2.98 -29.82
CA THR A 159 -38.98 -3.38 -29.47
C THR A 159 -38.27 -4.06 -30.64
N VAL A 160 -38.98 -4.92 -31.36
CA VAL A 160 -38.48 -5.61 -32.56
C VAL A 160 -38.57 -4.65 -33.73
N ASP A 161 -37.46 -4.11 -34.21
CA ASP A 161 -37.41 -3.30 -35.42
C ASP A 161 -36.96 -4.13 -36.63
N ASP A 162 -37.05 -3.55 -37.85
CA ASP A 162 -36.73 -4.24 -39.10
C ASP A 162 -35.30 -4.76 -39.13
N ASN A 163 -34.34 -4.10 -38.45
CA ASN A 163 -32.95 -4.55 -38.38
C ASN A 163 -32.83 -5.82 -37.53
N ILE A 164 -33.50 -5.88 -36.40
CA ILE A 164 -33.53 -7.05 -35.52
C ILE A 164 -34.26 -8.18 -36.24
N TRP A 165 -35.42 -7.86 -36.80
CA TRP A 165 -36.28 -8.84 -37.47
C TRP A 165 -35.62 -9.50 -38.70
N SER A 166 -34.93 -8.72 -39.55
CA SER A 166 -34.25 -9.23 -40.75
C SER A 166 -33.04 -10.12 -40.46
N ASN A 167 -32.35 -9.87 -39.32
CA ASN A 167 -31.19 -10.66 -38.91
C ASN A 167 -31.57 -11.94 -38.16
N ALA A 168 -32.76 -12.00 -37.51
CA ALA A 168 -33.25 -13.17 -36.78
C ALA A 168 -34.13 -14.04 -37.66
N LYS A 169 -33.54 -15.08 -38.28
CA LYS A 169 -34.23 -15.94 -39.20
C LYS A 169 -35.18 -16.96 -38.58
N PHE A 170 -34.95 -17.40 -37.35
CA PHE A 170 -35.92 -18.23 -36.64
C PHE A 170 -36.55 -17.46 -35.47
N ARG A 171 -37.83 -17.68 -35.27
CA ARG A 171 -38.64 -16.98 -34.29
C ARG A 171 -39.46 -17.97 -33.51
N LEU A 172 -39.41 -17.85 -32.19
CA LEU A 172 -40.17 -18.66 -31.24
C LEU A 172 -41.11 -17.73 -30.49
N CYS A 173 -42.40 -17.90 -30.70
CA CYS A 173 -43.42 -17.06 -30.06
C CYS A 173 -44.35 -17.90 -29.19
N LEU A 174 -44.15 -17.77 -27.87
CA LEU A 174 -45.07 -18.31 -26.87
C LEU A 174 -46.32 -17.40 -26.75
N ARG A 175 -47.13 -17.63 -25.73
CA ARG A 175 -48.26 -16.75 -25.45
C ARG A 175 -47.78 -15.29 -25.24
N VAL A 176 -48.31 -14.39 -26.02
CA VAL A 176 -48.13 -12.94 -25.92
C VAL A 176 -49.43 -12.26 -25.45
N GLN A 177 -49.37 -10.97 -25.13
CA GLN A 177 -50.47 -10.25 -24.48
C GLN A 177 -51.61 -9.94 -25.47
N ASP A 178 -51.25 -9.53 -26.67
CA ASP A 178 -52.26 -9.14 -27.69
C ASP A 178 -51.84 -9.52 -29.11
N ARG A 179 -52.70 -9.17 -30.08
CA ARG A 179 -52.46 -9.47 -31.50
C ARG A 179 -51.30 -8.68 -32.08
N GLN A 180 -51.06 -7.47 -31.58
CA GLN A 180 -49.96 -6.64 -32.07
C GLN A 180 -48.59 -7.27 -31.74
N ASP A 181 -48.43 -7.72 -30.52
CA ASP A 181 -47.23 -8.45 -30.08
C ASP A 181 -46.95 -9.68 -30.96
N SER A 182 -48.04 -10.45 -31.29
CA SER A 182 -47.90 -11.60 -32.17
C SER A 182 -47.54 -11.20 -33.61
N ASN A 183 -48.18 -10.15 -34.14
CA ASN A 183 -47.87 -9.66 -35.49
C ASN A 183 -46.46 -9.13 -35.63
N ASP A 184 -45.94 -8.42 -34.61
CA ASP A 184 -44.57 -7.91 -34.60
C ASP A 184 -43.52 -9.03 -34.60
N MET A 185 -43.89 -10.21 -34.06
CA MET A 185 -43.00 -11.37 -34.02
C MET A 185 -43.15 -12.29 -35.24
N LEU A 186 -44.39 -12.63 -35.63
CA LEU A 186 -44.68 -13.70 -36.58
C LEU A 186 -45.34 -13.20 -37.88
N HIS A 187 -45.72 -11.92 -37.95
CA HIS A 187 -46.58 -11.34 -38.95
C HIS A 187 -47.96 -12.08 -39.06
N LYS A 188 -48.33 -12.74 -37.92
CA LYS A 188 -49.57 -13.47 -37.74
C LYS A 188 -50.08 -13.31 -36.31
N PRO A 189 -51.43 -13.28 -36.07
CA PRO A 189 -51.99 -13.03 -34.73
C PRO A 189 -52.04 -14.26 -33.81
N ASP A 190 -51.54 -15.42 -34.25
CA ASP A 190 -51.87 -16.74 -33.71
C ASP A 190 -51.33 -16.95 -32.29
N ALA A 191 -50.19 -16.36 -31.95
CA ALA A 191 -49.59 -16.52 -30.63
C ALA A 191 -50.37 -15.82 -29.50
N ALA A 192 -51.21 -14.83 -29.84
CA ALA A 192 -52.12 -14.21 -28.89
C ALA A 192 -53.23 -15.14 -28.38
N TYR A 193 -53.51 -16.23 -29.09
CA TYR A 193 -54.52 -17.20 -28.72
C TYR A 193 -54.02 -18.43 -27.97
N ILE A 194 -52.72 -18.50 -27.72
CA ILE A 194 -52.14 -19.58 -26.92
C ILE A 194 -52.58 -19.43 -25.46
N THR A 195 -53.15 -20.49 -24.90
CA THR A 195 -53.61 -20.52 -23.50
C THR A 195 -52.72 -21.36 -22.60
N GLN A 196 -51.98 -22.29 -23.16
CA GLN A 196 -51.14 -23.24 -22.44
C GLN A 196 -49.70 -22.73 -22.29
N ALA A 197 -49.11 -22.87 -21.09
CA ALA A 197 -47.72 -22.57 -20.88
C ALA A 197 -46.80 -23.54 -21.65
N GLY A 198 -45.70 -23.03 -22.21
CA GLY A 198 -44.75 -23.80 -23.02
C GLY A 198 -45.22 -24.11 -24.44
N ARG A 199 -46.44 -23.75 -24.79
CA ARG A 199 -46.92 -23.86 -26.19
C ARG A 199 -46.31 -22.71 -26.99
N CYS A 200 -45.79 -23.00 -28.19
CA CYS A 200 -44.96 -22.05 -28.92
C CYS A 200 -45.11 -22.24 -30.44
N TYR A 201 -45.22 -21.17 -31.20
CA TYR A 201 -45.05 -21.18 -32.66
C TYR A 201 -43.58 -21.04 -33.02
N LEU A 202 -43.08 -21.93 -33.88
CA LEU A 202 -41.79 -21.80 -34.55
C LEU A 202 -42.05 -21.29 -35.97
N GLN A 203 -41.44 -20.17 -36.31
CA GLN A 203 -41.37 -19.63 -37.65
C GLN A 203 -39.91 -19.57 -38.13
N VAL A 204 -39.61 -20.06 -39.32
CA VAL A 204 -38.31 -19.99 -39.98
C VAL A 204 -38.47 -19.38 -41.37
N GLY A 205 -37.62 -18.39 -41.65
CA GLY A 205 -37.70 -17.64 -42.91
C GLY A 205 -39.00 -16.86 -43.02
N ASN A 206 -39.52 -16.76 -44.25
CA ASN A 206 -40.83 -16.18 -44.58
C ASN A 206 -41.84 -17.33 -44.79
N ASP A 207 -42.15 -18.04 -43.70
CA ASP A 207 -43.01 -19.21 -43.68
C ASP A 207 -42.44 -20.49 -44.33
N GLU A 208 -41.14 -20.65 -44.45
CA GLU A 208 -40.51 -21.93 -44.81
C GLU A 208 -40.87 -23.04 -43.82
N ILE A 209 -40.97 -22.70 -42.54
CA ILE A 209 -41.49 -23.50 -41.44
C ILE A 209 -42.39 -22.60 -40.59
N TYR A 210 -43.61 -23.06 -40.36
CA TYR A 210 -44.53 -22.42 -39.41
C TYR A 210 -45.35 -23.52 -38.71
N GLU A 211 -44.87 -23.85 -37.48
CA GLU A 211 -45.35 -24.97 -36.70
C GLU A 211 -45.67 -24.61 -35.26
N LEU A 212 -46.77 -25.15 -34.73
CA LEU A 212 -47.14 -25.10 -33.35
C LEU A 212 -46.58 -26.33 -32.62
N PHE A 213 -45.79 -26.14 -31.57
CA PHE A 213 -45.22 -27.22 -30.76
C PHE A 213 -45.31 -26.95 -29.26
N GLN A 214 -45.09 -27.99 -28.47
CA GLN A 214 -44.95 -27.89 -26.99
C GLN A 214 -43.49 -28.00 -26.60
N SER A 215 -42.99 -26.99 -25.85
CA SER A 215 -41.65 -27.03 -25.28
C SER A 215 -41.51 -28.13 -24.23
N GLY A 216 -40.34 -28.74 -24.14
CA GLY A 216 -40.00 -29.58 -23.02
C GLY A 216 -39.91 -28.75 -21.71
N TRP A 217 -40.03 -29.42 -20.58
CA TRP A 217 -39.97 -28.83 -19.27
C TRP A 217 -38.81 -29.45 -18.45
N SER A 218 -37.71 -28.77 -18.35
CA SER A 218 -36.52 -29.20 -17.63
C SER A 218 -36.61 -28.98 -16.10
N GLY A 219 -37.52 -28.12 -15.67
CA GLY A 219 -37.82 -27.86 -14.26
C GLY A 219 -38.66 -28.96 -13.55
N ALA A 220 -38.95 -30.08 -14.21
CA ALA A 220 -39.67 -31.22 -13.62
C ALA A 220 -38.82 -31.82 -12.45
N PRO A 221 -39.47 -32.37 -11.40
CA PRO A 221 -38.78 -33.05 -10.32
C PRO A 221 -37.91 -34.21 -10.83
N TYR A 222 -36.68 -34.30 -10.31
CA TYR A 222 -35.76 -35.39 -10.62
C TYR A 222 -36.02 -36.57 -9.67
N ASP A 223 -36.25 -37.77 -10.21
CA ASP A 223 -36.38 -39.00 -9.45
C ASP A 223 -35.16 -39.90 -9.69
N ASP A 224 -34.32 -40.07 -8.64
CA ASP A 224 -33.09 -40.87 -8.67
C ASP A 224 -33.35 -42.36 -8.47
N SER A 225 -34.61 -42.77 -8.41
CA SER A 225 -34.96 -44.21 -8.26
C SER A 225 -34.67 -44.94 -9.55
N ASN A 226 -33.67 -45.81 -9.50
CA ASN A 226 -33.27 -46.73 -10.58
C ASN A 226 -34.31 -47.84 -10.86
N GLU A 227 -35.54 -47.69 -10.37
CA GLU A 227 -36.65 -48.59 -10.67
C GLU A 227 -37.28 -48.21 -12.01
N GLY A 228 -36.52 -48.48 -13.08
CA GLY A 228 -37.06 -48.59 -14.44
C GLY A 228 -38.09 -49.74 -14.60
N GLY A 229 -38.81 -50.06 -13.55
CA GLY A 229 -39.96 -50.89 -13.60
C GLY A 229 -41.12 -50.10 -14.14
N LYS A 230 -41.69 -50.50 -15.27
CA LYS A 230 -43.03 -50.08 -15.74
C LYS A 230 -43.95 -50.06 -14.54
N GLN A 231 -44.18 -48.92 -13.90
CA GLN A 231 -45.31 -48.79 -12.99
C GLN A 231 -46.57 -48.93 -13.86
N GLU A 232 -47.21 -50.05 -13.79
CA GLU A 232 -48.59 -50.17 -14.27
C GLU A 232 -49.41 -49.23 -13.38
N ILE A 233 -49.70 -48.05 -13.89
CA ILE A 233 -50.60 -47.11 -13.27
C ILE A 233 -51.98 -47.61 -13.58
N ALA A 234 -52.56 -48.38 -12.66
CA ALA A 234 -54.03 -48.73 -12.76
C ALA A 234 -54.80 -47.46 -12.43
N THR A 235 -55.57 -47.00 -13.44
CA THR A 235 -56.55 -45.95 -13.27
C THR A 235 -57.91 -46.51 -13.06
N MET A 236 -58.57 -46.26 -11.94
CA MET A 236 -59.91 -46.58 -11.64
C MET A 236 -60.82 -45.43 -12.17
N ILE A 237 -61.74 -45.75 -12.98
CA ILE A 237 -62.77 -44.84 -13.41
C ILE A 237 -63.93 -44.90 -12.42
N THR A 238 -64.23 -43.81 -11.76
CA THR A 238 -65.39 -43.75 -10.82
C THR A 238 -66.70 -43.75 -11.56
N PRO A 239 -67.84 -44.11 -10.93
CA PRO A 239 -69.15 -44.07 -11.55
C PRO A 239 -69.54 -42.69 -12.07
N THR A 240 -68.90 -41.64 -11.70
CA THR A 240 -69.09 -40.26 -12.17
C THR A 240 -68.11 -39.85 -13.31
N GLY A 241 -67.37 -40.83 -13.90
CA GLY A 241 -66.48 -40.62 -15.04
C GLY A 241 -65.14 -39.92 -14.65
N LYS A 242 -64.87 -39.76 -13.37
CA LYS A 242 -63.59 -39.21 -12.93
C LYS A 242 -62.52 -40.32 -12.83
N THR A 243 -61.34 -40.07 -13.32
CA THR A 243 -60.20 -40.98 -13.22
C THR A 243 -59.45 -40.77 -11.90
N ALA A 244 -59.25 -41.84 -11.12
CA ALA A 244 -58.49 -41.87 -9.93
C ALA A 244 -57.31 -42.86 -10.09
N ILE A 245 -56.11 -42.42 -9.85
CA ILE A 245 -54.87 -43.25 -9.92
C ILE A 245 -54.83 -44.15 -8.71
N VAL A 246 -54.79 -45.45 -8.87
CA VAL A 246 -54.68 -46.45 -7.82
C VAL A 246 -53.22 -46.85 -7.72
N GLY A 247 -52.59 -46.59 -6.56
CA GLY A 247 -51.18 -46.96 -6.31
C GLY A 247 -50.28 -45.90 -5.69
N SER A 248 -50.84 -44.77 -5.24
CA SER A 248 -50.03 -43.64 -4.69
C SER A 248 -49.45 -43.85 -3.29
N HIS A 249 -49.80 -44.93 -2.58
CA HIS A 249 -49.40 -45.18 -1.19
C HIS A 249 -47.87 -45.35 -0.99
N THR A 250 -47.16 -45.90 -1.98
CA THR A 250 -45.71 -46.10 -1.91
C THR A 250 -44.94 -44.78 -2.06
N LYS A 251 -45.40 -43.87 -2.94
CA LYS A 251 -44.83 -42.53 -3.08
C LYS A 251 -45.08 -41.63 -1.88
N MET A 252 -46.28 -41.73 -1.25
CA MET A 252 -46.55 -40.97 -0.03
C MET A 252 -45.71 -41.42 1.16
N LYS A 253 -45.55 -42.73 1.39
CA LYS A 253 -44.68 -43.26 2.46
C LYS A 253 -43.22 -42.86 2.25
N ARG A 254 -42.72 -42.79 1.02
CA ARG A 254 -41.35 -42.40 0.71
C ARG A 254 -41.10 -40.91 0.97
N LYS A 255 -42.02 -40.03 0.55
CA LYS A 255 -41.96 -38.61 0.86
C LYS A 255 -42.02 -38.33 2.36
N GLU A 256 -42.78 -39.04 3.13
CA GLU A 256 -42.81 -38.93 4.59
C GLU A 256 -41.48 -39.41 5.25
N GLN A 257 -40.89 -40.48 4.69
CA GLN A 257 -39.58 -40.95 5.17
C GLN A 257 -38.45 -39.99 4.81
N GLU A 258 -38.48 -39.35 3.64
CA GLU A 258 -37.49 -38.33 3.23
C GLU A 258 -37.64 -37.05 4.07
N LYS A 259 -38.85 -36.59 4.34
CA LYS A 259 -39.10 -35.49 5.29
C LYS A 259 -38.59 -35.83 6.68
N LEU A 260 -38.80 -37.01 7.15
CA LEU A 260 -38.30 -37.43 8.46
C LEU A 260 -36.76 -37.46 8.51
N ARG A 261 -36.12 -37.96 7.47
CA ARG A 261 -34.67 -37.97 7.31
C ARG A 261 -34.08 -36.54 7.35
N TRP A 262 -34.75 -35.62 6.63
CA TRP A 262 -34.36 -34.23 6.58
C TRP A 262 -34.45 -33.54 7.95
N TYR A 263 -35.55 -33.71 8.65
CA TYR A 263 -35.70 -33.12 9.99
C TYR A 263 -34.77 -33.75 11.03
N LEU A 264 -34.50 -35.04 10.90
CA LEU A 264 -33.46 -35.72 11.72
C LEU A 264 -32.07 -35.15 11.47
N PHE A 265 -31.72 -34.85 10.23
CA PHE A 265 -30.48 -34.22 9.88
C PHE A 265 -30.39 -32.80 10.51
N LEU A 266 -31.42 -31.97 10.35
CA LEU A 266 -31.47 -30.64 10.95
C LEU A 266 -31.35 -30.67 12.49
N TYR A 267 -32.04 -31.60 13.13
CA TYR A 267 -32.02 -31.78 14.58
C TYR A 267 -30.63 -32.18 15.07
N ARG A 268 -29.96 -33.10 14.39
CA ARG A 268 -28.59 -33.54 14.72
C ARG A 268 -27.57 -32.44 14.49
N CYS A 269 -27.70 -31.69 13.41
CA CYS A 269 -26.86 -30.51 13.15
C CYS A 269 -27.04 -29.47 14.25
N ALA A 270 -28.25 -29.10 14.62
CA ALA A 270 -28.55 -28.19 15.70
C ALA A 270 -27.91 -28.63 17.03
N ARG A 271 -28.04 -29.91 17.37
CA ARG A 271 -27.49 -30.47 18.60
C ARG A 271 -25.96 -30.57 18.61
N SER A 272 -25.35 -30.80 17.46
CA SER A 272 -23.89 -30.87 17.32
C SER A 272 -23.27 -29.47 17.37
N ILE A 273 -23.82 -28.52 16.61
CA ILE A 273 -23.29 -27.15 16.53
C ILE A 273 -23.47 -26.43 17.89
N SER A 274 -24.63 -26.55 18.54
CA SER A 274 -24.91 -25.91 19.82
C SER A 274 -23.99 -26.36 20.97
N LYS A 275 -23.30 -27.50 20.82
CA LYS A 275 -22.36 -28.06 21.79
C LYS A 275 -20.90 -27.83 21.44
N SER A 276 -20.59 -27.20 20.29
CA SER A 276 -19.21 -26.99 19.86
C SER A 276 -18.60 -25.82 20.61
N ASP A 277 -17.34 -25.94 21.05
CA ASP A 277 -16.60 -24.89 21.76
C ASP A 277 -16.47 -23.61 20.93
N GLU A 278 -16.40 -23.73 19.61
CA GLU A 278 -16.33 -22.61 18.65
C GLU A 278 -17.65 -21.81 18.63
N PHE A 279 -18.79 -22.50 18.60
CA PHE A 279 -20.11 -21.86 18.66
C PHE A 279 -20.36 -21.19 20.01
N LEU A 280 -19.98 -21.82 21.12
CA LEU A 280 -20.16 -21.27 22.47
C LEU A 280 -19.37 -19.97 22.66
N LYS A 281 -18.12 -19.90 22.17
CA LYS A 281 -17.31 -18.67 22.20
C LYS A 281 -17.91 -17.55 21.36
N GLU A 282 -18.46 -17.87 20.21
CA GLU A 282 -19.06 -16.89 19.29
C GLU A 282 -20.44 -16.42 19.82
N ALA A 283 -21.20 -17.30 20.48
CA ALA A 283 -22.46 -16.98 21.13
C ALA A 283 -22.28 -16.07 22.37
N ASP A 284 -21.20 -16.27 23.13
CA ASP A 284 -20.86 -15.41 24.28
C ASP A 284 -20.38 -14.01 23.86
N SER A 285 -19.77 -13.87 22.69
CA SER A 285 -19.35 -12.58 22.15
C SER A 285 -20.47 -11.78 21.49
N ASN A 286 -21.54 -12.42 21.04
CA ASN A 286 -22.70 -11.82 20.38
C ASN A 286 -23.90 -11.75 21.34
N GLN A 287 -24.08 -10.66 22.04
CA GLN A 287 -25.20 -10.42 22.99
C GLN A 287 -26.62 -10.36 22.37
N GLY A 288 -26.80 -10.72 21.09
CA GLY A 288 -28.02 -10.35 20.39
C GLY A 288 -28.98 -11.49 19.97
N ASP A 289 -28.53 -12.55 19.30
CA ASP A 289 -29.49 -13.56 18.78
C ASP A 289 -28.87 -14.91 18.45
N VAL A 290 -28.65 -15.73 19.46
CA VAL A 290 -28.09 -17.10 19.38
C VAL A 290 -28.85 -17.96 18.38
N ILE A 291 -30.15 -17.76 18.20
CA ILE A 291 -30.98 -18.55 17.26
C ILE A 291 -30.66 -18.17 15.80
N ASN A 292 -30.40 -16.89 15.52
CA ASN A 292 -29.99 -16.46 14.18
C ASN A 292 -28.63 -17.07 13.79
N LEU A 293 -27.65 -16.96 14.67
CA LEU A 293 -26.31 -17.51 14.47
C LEU A 293 -26.36 -19.05 14.26
N LEU A 294 -27.16 -19.75 15.07
CA LEU A 294 -27.34 -21.20 14.93
C LEU A 294 -28.04 -21.57 13.62
N ALA A 295 -29.05 -20.79 13.19
CA ALA A 295 -29.75 -21.02 11.95
C ALA A 295 -28.82 -20.86 10.72
N ASP A 296 -27.97 -19.82 10.71
CA ASP A 296 -27.03 -19.59 9.63
C ASP A 296 -25.98 -20.70 9.51
N LYS A 297 -25.40 -21.14 10.64
CA LYS A 297 -24.46 -22.28 10.65
C LYS A 297 -25.11 -23.62 10.23
N ILE A 298 -26.38 -23.83 10.57
CA ILE A 298 -27.12 -25.02 10.12
C ILE A 298 -27.37 -24.96 8.62
N ILE A 299 -27.75 -23.80 8.08
CA ILE A 299 -27.96 -23.61 6.64
C ILE A 299 -26.65 -23.85 5.88
N GLU A 300 -25.53 -23.31 6.37
CA GLU A 300 -24.23 -23.57 5.78
C GLU A 300 -23.85 -25.06 5.80
N ASN A 301 -24.06 -25.73 6.92
CA ASN A 301 -23.78 -27.15 7.06
C ASN A 301 -24.70 -28.03 6.19
N ALA A 302 -25.97 -27.65 6.06
CA ALA A 302 -26.89 -28.32 5.16
C ALA A 302 -26.46 -28.22 3.68
N ARG A 303 -26.00 -27.04 3.25
CA ARG A 303 -25.43 -26.85 1.92
C ARG A 303 -24.16 -27.69 1.69
N LYS A 304 -23.24 -27.73 2.66
CA LYS A 304 -22.05 -28.61 2.61
C LYS A 304 -22.43 -30.09 2.46
N ASN A 305 -23.55 -30.50 3.04
CA ASN A 305 -24.08 -31.85 2.94
C ASN A 305 -25.10 -32.06 1.80
N LYS A 306 -25.13 -31.17 0.82
CA LYS A 306 -25.95 -31.24 -0.41
C LYS A 306 -27.48 -31.18 -0.20
N PHE A 307 -27.93 -30.63 0.91
CA PHE A 307 -29.34 -30.33 1.10
C PHE A 307 -29.69 -28.96 0.50
N ASN A 308 -30.61 -28.88 -0.42
CA ASN A 308 -30.98 -27.64 -1.08
C ASN A 308 -32.03 -26.88 -0.23
N ILE A 309 -31.57 -25.95 0.58
CA ILE A 309 -32.40 -25.00 1.33
C ILE A 309 -32.45 -23.70 0.55
N GLY A 310 -33.64 -23.15 0.34
CA GLY A 310 -33.81 -21.85 -0.31
C GLY A 310 -33.07 -20.70 0.47
N ASN A 311 -32.73 -19.64 -0.28
CA ASN A 311 -32.00 -18.48 0.26
C ASN A 311 -32.92 -17.33 0.73
N GLY A 312 -34.23 -17.51 0.63
CA GLY A 312 -35.19 -16.46 0.98
C GLY A 312 -35.35 -16.27 2.49
N ASN A 313 -35.70 -15.06 2.91
CA ASN A 313 -36.04 -14.77 4.31
C ASN A 313 -37.08 -15.70 4.90
N SER A 314 -38.02 -16.24 4.04
CA SER A 314 -39.02 -17.25 4.41
C SER A 314 -38.36 -18.57 4.81
N ASP A 315 -37.32 -18.99 4.11
CA ASP A 315 -36.63 -20.26 4.35
C ASP A 315 -35.80 -20.22 5.61
N ILE A 316 -35.10 -19.09 5.83
CA ILE A 316 -34.34 -18.82 7.07
C ILE A 316 -35.29 -18.79 8.28
N ASN A 317 -36.43 -18.10 8.17
CA ASN A 317 -37.44 -18.08 9.23
C ASN A 317 -38.04 -19.46 9.51
N ALA A 318 -38.20 -20.31 8.52
CA ALA A 318 -38.64 -21.69 8.72
C ALA A 318 -37.64 -22.55 9.50
N VAL A 319 -36.32 -22.36 9.26
CA VAL A 319 -35.26 -23.00 10.07
C VAL A 319 -35.27 -22.48 11.52
N LYS A 320 -35.43 -21.16 11.70
CA LYS A 320 -35.58 -20.56 13.05
C LYS A 320 -36.81 -21.11 13.80
N ASN A 321 -37.92 -21.28 13.10
CA ASN A 321 -39.14 -21.89 13.67
C ASN A 321 -38.90 -23.34 14.09
N PHE A 322 -38.19 -24.12 13.26
CA PHE A 322 -37.81 -25.47 13.62
C PHE A 322 -36.95 -25.51 14.91
N LEU A 323 -35.96 -24.63 15.01
CA LEU A 323 -35.07 -24.52 16.18
C LEU A 323 -35.83 -24.18 17.47
N LYS A 324 -36.82 -23.29 17.39
CA LYS A 324 -37.68 -22.91 18.53
C LYS A 324 -38.56 -24.05 19.05
N LEU A 325 -38.86 -25.04 18.22
CA LEU A 325 -39.71 -26.18 18.56
C LEU A 325 -38.94 -27.38 19.10
N ILE A 326 -37.62 -27.30 19.19
CA ILE A 326 -36.78 -28.39 19.74
C ILE A 326 -37.12 -28.65 21.19
N PRO A 327 -37.61 -29.86 21.54
CA PRO A 327 -37.94 -30.22 22.91
C PRO A 327 -36.69 -30.40 23.76
N LYS A 328 -36.75 -29.93 25.04
CA LYS A 328 -35.59 -29.98 25.96
C LYS A 328 -35.42 -31.36 26.62
N ASP A 329 -36.45 -32.17 26.67
CA ASP A 329 -36.50 -33.37 27.52
C ASP A 329 -36.68 -34.69 26.74
N VAL A 330 -36.17 -34.78 25.52
CA VAL A 330 -36.28 -35.99 24.68
C VAL A 330 -34.92 -36.50 24.34
N SER A 331 -34.63 -37.78 24.68
CA SER A 331 -33.34 -38.41 24.44
C SER A 331 -33.25 -39.07 23.05
N ASP A 332 -34.38 -39.51 22.48
CA ASP A 332 -34.39 -40.13 21.15
C ASP A 332 -34.63 -39.07 20.07
N ASP A 333 -33.71 -39.01 19.09
CA ASP A 333 -33.73 -38.02 17.98
C ASP A 333 -35.03 -38.17 17.15
N THR A 334 -35.50 -39.38 16.91
CA THR A 334 -36.70 -39.67 16.09
C THR A 334 -37.96 -39.22 16.79
N GLU A 335 -38.04 -39.44 18.10
CA GLU A 335 -39.19 -39.00 18.91
C GLU A 335 -39.21 -37.46 19.03
N ALA A 336 -38.05 -36.82 19.19
CA ALA A 336 -37.91 -35.38 19.21
C ALA A 336 -38.42 -34.76 17.91
N VAL A 337 -37.99 -35.26 16.74
CA VAL A 337 -38.44 -34.77 15.42
C VAL A 337 -39.94 -34.99 15.23
N LYS A 338 -40.50 -36.10 15.65
CA LYS A 338 -41.96 -36.32 15.58
C LYS A 338 -42.70 -35.31 16.42
N LYS A 339 -42.21 -34.97 17.63
CA LYS A 339 -42.82 -33.91 18.48
C LYS A 339 -42.73 -32.54 17.84
N ILE A 340 -41.62 -32.20 17.16
CA ILE A 340 -41.48 -30.96 16.39
C ILE A 340 -42.50 -30.89 15.25
N ILE A 341 -42.62 -31.94 14.47
CA ILE A 341 -43.59 -32.01 13.36
C ILE A 341 -45.02 -31.85 13.88
N PHE A 342 -45.35 -32.53 14.96
CA PHE A 342 -46.68 -32.49 15.61
C PHE A 342 -46.97 -31.06 16.15
N SER A 343 -46.02 -30.47 16.88
CA SER A 343 -46.17 -29.12 17.40
C SER A 343 -46.30 -28.05 16.28
N ALA A 344 -45.55 -28.19 15.20
CA ALA A 344 -45.66 -27.32 14.04
C ALA A 344 -47.00 -27.43 13.37
N SER A 345 -47.52 -28.67 13.24
CA SER A 345 -48.87 -28.92 12.65
C SER A 345 -49.97 -28.32 13.51
N LEU A 346 -49.93 -28.48 14.83
CA LEU A 346 -50.92 -27.95 15.76
C LEU A 346 -50.98 -26.42 15.77
N ASN A 347 -49.82 -25.75 15.58
CA ASN A 347 -49.67 -24.30 15.66
C ASN A 347 -49.63 -23.64 14.28
N ASN A 348 -49.85 -24.37 13.21
CA ASN A 348 -49.79 -23.92 11.82
C ASN A 348 -48.45 -23.21 11.47
N ILE A 349 -47.32 -23.72 12.05
CA ILE A 349 -46.01 -23.18 11.85
C ILE A 349 -45.35 -23.82 10.63
N LYS A 350 -44.83 -23.00 9.71
CA LYS A 350 -44.11 -23.45 8.54
C LYS A 350 -42.73 -23.96 8.92
N LEU A 351 -42.43 -25.24 8.62
CA LEU A 351 -41.12 -25.86 8.81
C LEU A 351 -40.31 -25.79 7.49
N PRO A 352 -38.99 -25.93 7.55
CA PRO A 352 -38.11 -25.86 6.38
C PRO A 352 -38.37 -27.06 5.45
N GLU A 353 -38.53 -26.75 4.17
CA GLU A 353 -38.74 -27.77 3.13
C GLU A 353 -37.47 -27.96 2.33
N VAL A 354 -37.12 -29.20 1.99
CA VAL A 354 -36.10 -29.50 0.99
C VAL A 354 -36.74 -29.27 -0.37
N LYS A 355 -36.13 -28.38 -1.18
CA LYS A 355 -36.53 -28.24 -2.57
C LYS A 355 -36.15 -29.52 -3.32
N GLU A 356 -37.13 -30.19 -3.89
CA GLU A 356 -36.88 -31.34 -4.79
C GLU A 356 -35.94 -30.86 -5.91
N LYS A 357 -34.85 -31.61 -6.14
CA LYS A 357 -33.90 -31.33 -7.21
C LYS A 357 -34.63 -31.42 -8.54
N THR A 358 -34.44 -30.48 -9.42
CA THR A 358 -35.02 -30.50 -10.76
C THR A 358 -34.21 -31.38 -11.71
N GLN A 359 -34.82 -31.83 -12.80
CA GLN A 359 -34.11 -32.56 -13.86
C GLN A 359 -32.97 -31.71 -14.45
N LEU A 360 -33.16 -30.40 -14.61
CA LEU A 360 -32.14 -29.45 -15.04
C LEU A 360 -30.94 -29.48 -14.12
N GLU A 361 -31.16 -29.30 -12.81
CA GLU A 361 -30.03 -29.30 -11.82
C GLU A 361 -29.31 -30.66 -11.83
N ALA A 362 -30.04 -31.75 -11.95
CA ALA A 362 -29.44 -33.11 -12.01
C ALA A 362 -28.57 -33.30 -13.25
N VAL A 363 -29.04 -32.87 -14.41
CA VAL A 363 -28.30 -33.02 -15.66
C VAL A 363 -27.08 -32.09 -15.71
N VAL A 364 -27.22 -30.83 -15.27
CA VAL A 364 -26.09 -29.89 -15.17
C VAL A 364 -24.97 -30.44 -14.25
N GLU A 365 -25.35 -30.96 -13.05
CA GLU A 365 -24.38 -31.57 -12.14
C GLU A 365 -23.72 -32.81 -12.77
N TYR A 366 -24.50 -33.65 -13.48
CA TYR A 366 -23.97 -34.83 -14.15
C TYR A 366 -22.95 -34.47 -15.23
N ILE A 367 -23.26 -33.48 -16.09
CA ILE A 367 -22.37 -32.99 -17.15
C ILE A 367 -21.10 -32.39 -16.51
N ALA A 368 -21.23 -31.55 -15.46
CA ALA A 368 -20.11 -30.94 -14.76
C ALA A 368 -19.18 -31.99 -14.14
N LYS A 369 -19.78 -33.00 -13.50
CA LYS A 369 -19.00 -34.13 -12.90
C LYS A 369 -18.27 -34.93 -13.95
N THR A 370 -18.92 -35.21 -15.08
CA THR A 370 -18.35 -35.97 -16.20
C THR A 370 -17.21 -35.20 -16.86
N ALA A 371 -17.34 -33.90 -17.06
CA ALA A 371 -16.29 -33.06 -17.56
C ALA A 371 -15.06 -33.06 -16.64
N LYS A 372 -15.28 -32.91 -15.31
CA LYS A 372 -14.23 -32.95 -14.32
C LYS A 372 -13.51 -34.29 -14.26
N SER A 373 -14.24 -35.42 -14.33
CA SER A 373 -13.65 -36.76 -14.29
C SER A 373 -12.82 -37.09 -15.53
N ASN A 374 -13.13 -36.46 -16.69
CA ASN A 374 -12.37 -36.59 -17.92
C ASN A 374 -11.25 -35.51 -18.06
N GLY A 375 -10.96 -34.76 -17.00
CA GLY A 375 -9.88 -33.75 -17.00
C GLY A 375 -10.18 -32.54 -17.87
N TYR A 376 -11.47 -32.36 -18.27
CA TYR A 376 -11.85 -31.22 -19.07
C TYR A 376 -11.81 -29.95 -18.24
N SER A 377 -11.01 -29.00 -18.64
CA SER A 377 -11.03 -27.62 -18.08
C SER A 377 -11.26 -26.66 -19.24
N PHE A 378 -12.34 -25.86 -19.15
CA PHE A 378 -12.59 -24.84 -20.16
C PHE A 378 -11.48 -23.80 -20.15
N LYS A 379 -10.65 -23.76 -21.20
CA LYS A 379 -9.44 -22.94 -21.28
C LYS A 379 -9.69 -21.51 -21.75
N ALA A 380 -10.83 -21.23 -22.36
CA ALA A 380 -11.15 -19.92 -22.92
C ALA A 380 -12.43 -19.37 -22.29
N ARG A 381 -12.31 -18.64 -21.18
CA ARG A 381 -13.42 -17.85 -20.66
C ARG A 381 -13.51 -16.55 -21.43
N LEU A 382 -14.58 -16.39 -22.20
CA LEU A 382 -14.90 -15.13 -22.90
C LEU A 382 -15.15 -13.98 -21.91
N TRP A 383 -15.58 -14.32 -20.71
CA TRP A 383 -15.90 -13.37 -19.66
C TRP A 383 -15.11 -13.72 -18.40
N MET A 384 -14.12 -12.89 -18.11
CA MET A 384 -13.44 -12.95 -16.82
C MET A 384 -14.38 -12.44 -15.73
N PRO A 385 -14.40 -13.04 -14.53
CA PRO A 385 -15.14 -12.49 -13.40
C PRO A 385 -14.74 -11.05 -13.12
N LEU A 386 -15.59 -10.30 -12.44
CA LEU A 386 -15.22 -8.96 -11.95
C LEU A 386 -13.98 -9.07 -11.07
N LEU A 387 -13.19 -8.00 -11.05
CA LEU A 387 -12.09 -7.88 -10.11
C LEU A 387 -12.62 -8.07 -8.69
N LYS A 388 -11.98 -8.92 -7.93
CA LYS A 388 -12.33 -9.11 -6.51
C LYS A 388 -12.14 -7.80 -5.77
N GLU A 389 -12.94 -7.54 -4.76
CA GLU A 389 -12.82 -6.36 -3.91
C GLU A 389 -11.57 -6.45 -3.02
N GLU A 390 -11.25 -7.67 -2.57
CA GLU A 390 -10.05 -7.94 -1.76
C GLU A 390 -9.14 -8.92 -2.49
N ILE A 391 -7.89 -8.51 -2.67
CA ILE A 391 -6.83 -9.29 -3.31
C ILE A 391 -5.60 -9.21 -2.40
N ILE A 392 -4.98 -10.33 -2.10
CA ILE A 392 -3.77 -10.37 -1.28
C ILE A 392 -2.53 -10.39 -2.19
N LEU A 393 -1.50 -9.61 -1.83
CA LEU A 393 -0.29 -9.50 -2.65
C LEU A 393 0.41 -10.85 -2.86
N SER A 394 0.45 -11.71 -1.83
CA SER A 394 1.03 -13.05 -1.93
C SER A 394 0.35 -13.96 -2.94
N ASP A 395 -0.95 -13.75 -3.18
CA ASP A 395 -1.70 -14.55 -4.16
C ASP A 395 -1.32 -14.20 -5.59
N ILE A 396 -0.91 -12.93 -5.80
CA ILE A 396 -0.44 -12.45 -7.11
C ILE A 396 1.00 -12.89 -7.35
N THR A 397 1.89 -12.63 -6.39
CA THR A 397 3.33 -12.87 -6.53
C THR A 397 3.72 -14.33 -6.34
N LYS A 398 2.81 -15.14 -5.74
CA LYS A 398 3.01 -16.56 -5.38
C LYS A 398 4.28 -16.81 -4.57
N SER A 399 4.80 -15.79 -3.90
CA SER A 399 6.02 -15.84 -3.10
C SER A 399 5.75 -15.36 -1.67
N LYS A 400 6.35 -16.06 -0.70
CA LYS A 400 6.48 -15.60 0.69
C LYS A 400 7.90 -15.14 0.91
N PHE A 401 8.09 -14.09 1.69
CA PHE A 401 9.42 -13.58 2.02
C PHE A 401 10.22 -14.63 2.82
N ASN A 402 11.38 -15.02 2.27
CA ASN A 402 12.33 -15.96 2.87
C ASN A 402 13.78 -15.42 2.85
N GLY A 403 13.95 -14.09 2.67
CA GLY A 403 15.24 -13.44 2.46
C GLY A 403 15.36 -12.85 1.05
N TRP A 404 16.39 -12.04 0.82
CA TRP A 404 16.67 -11.44 -0.48
C TRP A 404 17.71 -12.22 -1.23
N ASN A 405 17.48 -12.41 -2.53
CA ASN A 405 18.50 -12.92 -3.46
C ASN A 405 19.04 -11.70 -4.22
N GLU A 406 20.35 -11.54 -4.25
CA GLU A 406 20.98 -10.51 -5.06
C GLU A 406 20.76 -10.81 -6.54
N SER A 407 20.34 -9.78 -7.28
CA SER A 407 20.15 -9.84 -8.73
C SER A 407 21.22 -8.99 -9.39
N ASP A 408 21.89 -9.56 -10.40
CA ASP A 408 22.92 -8.86 -11.17
C ASP A 408 22.41 -7.66 -11.98
N SER A 409 21.08 -7.52 -12.12
CA SER A 409 20.47 -6.43 -12.88
C SER A 409 19.58 -5.55 -12.00
N TRP A 410 19.88 -4.25 -11.96
CA TRP A 410 19.03 -3.30 -11.30
C TRP A 410 17.67 -3.18 -11.98
N SER A 411 16.64 -3.37 -11.21
CA SER A 411 15.25 -3.05 -11.56
C SER A 411 14.53 -2.54 -10.32
N LEU A 412 13.50 -1.73 -10.48
CA LEU A 412 12.72 -1.22 -9.36
C LEU A 412 11.24 -1.27 -9.74
N ASN A 413 10.66 -2.46 -9.64
CA ASN A 413 9.31 -2.78 -10.07
C ASN A 413 8.50 -3.37 -8.91
N ALA A 414 7.41 -2.69 -8.54
CA ALA A 414 6.50 -3.06 -7.46
C ALA A 414 5.17 -3.57 -8.01
N VAL A 415 4.76 -4.77 -7.64
CA VAL A 415 3.40 -5.25 -7.88
C VAL A 415 2.47 -4.61 -6.86
N THR A 416 1.41 -3.93 -7.32
CA THR A 416 0.48 -3.17 -6.47
C THR A 416 -0.96 -3.66 -6.53
N GLY A 417 -1.31 -4.54 -7.47
CA GLY A 417 -2.67 -5.03 -7.63
C GLY A 417 -2.85 -5.90 -8.85
N ILE A 418 -4.08 -6.01 -9.30
CA ILE A 418 -4.46 -6.69 -10.55
C ILE A 418 -5.29 -5.71 -11.39
N TYR A 419 -4.97 -5.60 -12.67
CA TYR A 419 -5.79 -4.86 -13.64
C TYR A 419 -6.62 -5.80 -14.51
N ASP A 420 -7.76 -5.31 -14.98
CA ASP A 420 -8.66 -6.01 -15.87
C ASP A 420 -8.43 -5.55 -17.32
N ASP A 421 -8.10 -6.48 -18.19
CA ASP A 421 -7.95 -6.25 -19.63
C ASP A 421 -9.00 -7.01 -20.41
N PRO A 422 -10.19 -6.43 -20.65
CA PRO A 422 -11.26 -7.09 -21.37
C PRO A 422 -10.91 -7.39 -22.84
N GLU A 423 -10.05 -6.60 -23.46
CA GLU A 423 -9.62 -6.83 -24.85
C GLU A 423 -8.79 -8.11 -24.99
N ASN A 424 -7.90 -8.37 -24.04
CA ASN A 424 -7.09 -9.57 -24.03
C ASN A 424 -7.70 -10.70 -23.19
N GLN A 425 -8.91 -10.50 -22.66
CA GLN A 425 -9.63 -11.46 -21.81
C GLN A 425 -8.76 -11.95 -20.64
N ALA A 426 -8.06 -11.05 -19.99
CA ALA A 426 -7.08 -11.35 -18.97
C ALA A 426 -7.19 -10.42 -17.75
N GLN A 427 -6.81 -10.95 -16.60
CA GLN A 427 -6.57 -10.19 -15.39
C GLN A 427 -5.10 -10.40 -15.01
N LEU A 428 -4.32 -9.33 -15.04
CA LEU A 428 -2.86 -9.39 -14.94
C LEU A 428 -2.35 -8.48 -13.79
N PRO A 429 -1.16 -8.78 -13.23
CA PRO A 429 -0.58 -7.98 -12.16
C PRO A 429 -0.33 -6.54 -12.60
N LEU A 430 -0.85 -5.57 -11.85
CA LEU A 430 -0.50 -4.16 -11.98
C LEU A 430 0.83 -3.90 -11.29
N SER A 431 1.79 -3.41 -12.05
CA SER A 431 3.12 -3.09 -11.56
C SER A 431 3.48 -1.64 -11.78
N VAL A 432 4.14 -1.03 -10.79
CA VAL A 432 4.76 0.29 -10.88
C VAL A 432 6.25 0.10 -11.14
N ASP A 433 6.71 0.53 -12.31
CA ASP A 433 8.11 0.45 -12.72
C ASP A 433 8.79 1.82 -12.56
N PHE A 434 9.52 2.01 -11.48
CA PHE A 434 10.26 3.25 -11.21
C PHE A 434 11.45 3.45 -12.15
N ALA A 435 12.05 2.35 -12.62
CA ALA A 435 13.20 2.43 -13.51
C ALA A 435 12.86 3.11 -14.84
N ASN A 436 11.67 2.88 -15.38
CA ASN A 436 11.21 3.45 -16.64
C ASN A 436 10.17 4.56 -16.45
N GLY A 437 9.32 4.48 -15.44
CA GLY A 437 8.23 5.42 -15.16
C GLY A 437 8.62 6.65 -14.35
N GLY A 438 9.71 6.59 -13.57
CA GLY A 438 10.16 7.68 -12.71
C GLY A 438 9.26 7.90 -11.50
N HIS A 439 8.84 9.14 -11.26
CA HIS A 439 7.97 9.51 -10.13
C HIS A 439 6.56 8.98 -10.27
N LEU A 440 5.86 8.81 -9.13
CA LEU A 440 4.49 8.30 -9.05
C LEU A 440 3.57 9.30 -8.34
N ALA A 441 2.38 9.53 -8.90
CA ALA A 441 1.27 10.16 -8.18
C ALA A 441 0.13 9.16 -7.99
N VAL A 442 -0.39 9.09 -6.76
CA VAL A 442 -1.56 8.30 -6.38
C VAL A 442 -2.68 9.27 -6.00
N CYS A 443 -3.62 9.45 -6.91
CA CYS A 443 -4.71 10.41 -6.75
C CYS A 443 -6.02 9.69 -6.38
N GLY A 444 -6.91 10.39 -5.66
CA GLY A 444 -8.21 9.84 -5.26
C GLY A 444 -8.89 10.66 -4.17
N SER A 445 -10.21 10.54 -4.08
CA SER A 445 -11.01 11.16 -3.03
C SER A 445 -10.61 10.67 -1.63
N VAL A 446 -11.19 11.23 -0.59
CA VAL A 446 -10.93 10.80 0.80
C VAL A 446 -11.46 9.37 1.00
N VAL A 447 -10.74 8.54 1.77
CA VAL A 447 -11.09 7.14 2.13
C VAL A 447 -11.09 6.13 0.97
N THR A 448 -10.62 6.49 -0.22
CA THR A 448 -10.60 5.58 -1.39
C THR A 448 -9.48 4.54 -1.39
N GLY A 449 -8.55 4.56 -0.41
CA GLY A 449 -7.49 3.56 -0.28
C GLY A 449 -6.09 4.03 -0.73
N LYS A 450 -5.82 5.35 -0.84
CA LYS A 450 -4.49 5.88 -1.19
C LYS A 450 -3.37 5.36 -0.28
N SER A 451 -3.55 5.47 1.04
CA SER A 451 -2.55 4.98 2.01
C SER A 451 -2.39 3.45 1.94
N THR A 452 -3.46 2.70 1.64
CA THR A 452 -3.40 1.25 1.40
C THR A 452 -2.57 0.92 0.16
N PHE A 453 -2.73 1.69 -0.92
CA PHE A 453 -1.92 1.54 -2.12
C PHE A 453 -0.43 1.79 -1.82
N LEU A 454 -0.12 2.88 -1.10
CA LEU A 454 1.25 3.19 -0.68
C LEU A 454 1.83 2.10 0.22
N GLN A 455 1.04 1.57 1.14
CA GLN A 455 1.44 0.45 2.01
C GLN A 455 1.81 -0.79 1.19
N THR A 456 1.00 -1.15 0.21
CA THR A 456 1.27 -2.28 -0.68
C THR A 456 2.49 -2.04 -1.56
N LEU A 457 2.67 -0.81 -2.06
CA LEU A 457 3.83 -0.40 -2.86
C LEU A 457 5.13 -0.58 -2.09
N ILE A 458 5.20 -0.02 -0.87
CA ILE A 458 6.39 -0.10 0.00
C ILE A 458 6.68 -1.57 0.34
N TYR A 459 5.65 -2.30 0.76
CA TYR A 459 5.80 -3.71 1.14
C TYR A 459 6.26 -4.58 -0.05
N SER A 460 5.70 -4.36 -1.24
CA SER A 460 6.08 -5.08 -2.46
C SER A 460 7.56 -4.86 -2.84
N LEU A 461 8.03 -3.61 -2.74
CA LEU A 461 9.44 -3.29 -2.97
C LEU A 461 10.34 -3.92 -1.91
N ALA A 462 9.96 -3.81 -0.63
CA ALA A 462 10.75 -4.32 0.48
C ALA A 462 10.87 -5.84 0.50
N VAL A 463 9.83 -6.57 0.08
CA VAL A 463 9.87 -8.04 -0.04
C VAL A 463 10.78 -8.47 -1.18
N LYS A 464 10.79 -7.72 -2.27
CA LYS A 464 11.50 -8.10 -3.50
C LYS A 464 12.97 -7.69 -3.51
N TYR A 465 13.30 -6.52 -2.98
CA TYR A 465 14.63 -5.92 -3.06
C TYR A 465 15.25 -5.75 -1.67
N SER A 466 16.56 -5.92 -1.55
CA SER A 466 17.30 -5.69 -0.30
C SER A 466 17.51 -4.19 -0.02
N PRO A 467 17.90 -3.81 1.20
CA PRO A 467 18.26 -2.42 1.53
C PRO A 467 19.41 -1.84 0.70
N ASN A 468 20.26 -2.68 0.10
CA ASN A 468 21.30 -2.24 -0.82
C ASN A 468 20.72 -1.72 -2.16
N VAL A 469 19.51 -2.13 -2.52
CA VAL A 469 18.85 -1.76 -3.78
C VAL A 469 17.92 -0.57 -3.62
N VAL A 470 17.15 -0.52 -2.53
CA VAL A 470 16.14 0.52 -2.31
C VAL A 470 16.02 0.93 -0.84
N ASN A 471 15.97 2.24 -0.62
CA ASN A 471 15.73 2.84 0.69
C ASN A 471 14.50 3.75 0.65
N PHE A 472 13.77 3.79 1.77
CA PHE A 472 12.55 4.58 1.91
C PHE A 472 12.73 5.72 2.92
N TYR A 473 12.17 6.87 2.58
CA TYR A 473 11.90 7.97 3.50
C TYR A 473 10.42 8.30 3.39
N ILE A 474 9.71 8.21 4.50
CA ILE A 474 8.24 8.26 4.52
C ILE A 474 7.80 9.50 5.29
N LEU A 475 7.01 10.35 4.66
CA LEU A 475 6.36 11.52 5.26
C LEU A 475 4.85 11.21 5.33
N ASP A 476 4.39 10.77 6.51
CA ASP A 476 2.99 10.38 6.74
C ASP A 476 2.21 11.54 7.36
N PHE A 477 1.51 12.29 6.53
CA PHE A 477 0.63 13.40 6.88
C PHE A 477 -0.86 13.01 6.81
N SER A 478 -1.15 11.70 6.89
CA SER A 478 -2.50 11.15 6.83
C SER A 478 -2.85 10.43 8.14
N SER A 479 -3.05 9.15 8.10
CA SER A 479 -3.59 8.34 9.20
C SER A 479 -2.53 7.68 10.10
N GLY A 480 -1.24 7.84 9.82
CA GLY A 480 -0.16 7.15 10.53
C GLY A 480 -0.01 5.67 10.14
N MET A 481 -0.70 5.21 9.10
CA MET A 481 -0.70 3.82 8.65
C MET A 481 0.71 3.36 8.19
N LEU A 482 1.48 4.26 7.60
CA LEU A 482 2.82 3.95 7.09
C LEU A 482 3.89 3.86 8.18
N SER A 483 3.56 4.19 9.43
CA SER A 483 4.48 3.99 10.58
C SER A 483 4.82 2.52 10.85
N SER A 484 4.00 1.57 10.34
CA SER A 484 4.29 0.14 10.39
C SER A 484 5.60 -0.27 9.71
N PHE A 485 6.18 0.63 8.87
CA PHE A 485 7.48 0.42 8.21
C PHE A 485 8.68 1.04 8.93
N GLU A 486 8.51 1.64 10.10
CA GLU A 486 9.60 2.32 10.83
C GLU A 486 10.76 1.37 11.17
N LYS A 487 10.44 0.12 11.50
CA LYS A 487 11.43 -0.92 11.83
C LYS A 487 12.06 -1.62 10.62
N LEU A 488 11.61 -1.31 9.41
CA LEU A 488 12.12 -1.95 8.20
C LEU A 488 13.59 -1.53 7.95
N PRO A 489 14.51 -2.46 7.60
CA PRO A 489 15.91 -2.11 7.37
C PRO A 489 16.14 -1.15 6.19
N HIS A 490 15.17 -1.07 5.27
CA HIS A 490 15.14 -0.13 4.15
C HIS A 490 14.75 1.29 4.55
N THR A 491 14.19 1.50 5.77
CA THR A 491 13.59 2.79 6.14
C THR A 491 14.62 3.66 6.86
N GLY A 492 14.95 4.81 6.27
CA GLY A 492 15.82 5.83 6.86
C GLY A 492 15.07 6.77 7.81
N GLY A 493 13.75 6.76 7.81
CA GLY A 493 12.91 7.51 8.76
C GLY A 493 11.46 7.62 8.30
N VAL A 494 10.56 7.66 9.29
CA VAL A 494 9.14 7.98 9.13
C VAL A 494 8.89 9.31 9.84
N LEU A 495 8.47 10.32 9.09
CA LEU A 495 8.22 11.67 9.57
C LEU A 495 6.73 11.97 9.61
N ARG A 496 6.28 12.64 10.66
CA ARG A 496 4.88 13.04 10.87
C ARG A 496 4.76 14.56 10.94
N GLU A 497 3.55 15.07 10.98
CA GLU A 497 3.27 16.51 11.00
C GLU A 497 3.95 17.29 12.15
N ASN A 498 4.22 16.64 13.28
CA ASN A 498 4.89 17.26 14.44
C ASN A 498 6.43 17.27 14.33
N ASP A 499 7.02 16.59 13.35
CA ASP A 499 8.47 16.43 13.20
C ASP A 499 9.12 17.56 12.38
N VAL A 500 8.70 18.80 12.55
CA VAL A 500 9.12 19.96 11.71
C VAL A 500 10.65 20.09 11.59
N GLU A 501 11.38 19.91 12.69
CA GLU A 501 12.85 19.99 12.70
C GLU A 501 13.49 18.83 11.93
N LYS A 502 12.99 17.62 12.10
CA LYS A 502 13.47 16.44 11.37
C LYS A 502 13.19 16.53 9.86
N ILE A 503 12.07 17.14 9.48
CA ILE A 503 11.74 17.38 8.05
C ILE A 503 12.81 18.29 7.42
N GLY A 504 13.23 19.36 8.11
CA GLY A 504 14.30 20.24 7.64
C GLY A 504 15.63 19.51 7.45
N LYS A 505 15.98 18.66 8.42
CA LYS A 505 17.20 17.84 8.35
C LYS A 505 17.14 16.81 7.25
N PHE A 506 15.98 16.18 7.04
CA PHE A 506 15.74 15.25 5.96
C PHE A 506 15.99 15.90 4.58
N PHE A 507 15.42 17.07 4.29
CA PHE A 507 15.65 17.73 3.00
C PHE A 507 17.09 18.21 2.83
N SER A 508 17.74 18.64 3.91
CA SER A 508 19.18 18.98 3.90
C SER A 508 20.03 17.75 3.58
N MET A 509 19.73 16.61 4.18
CA MET A 509 20.39 15.32 3.92
C MET A 509 20.19 14.89 2.45
N ILE A 510 18.98 14.96 1.92
CA ILE A 510 18.69 14.61 0.52
C ILE A 510 19.46 15.51 -0.44
N LYS A 511 19.56 16.81 -0.15
CA LYS A 511 20.37 17.74 -0.93
C LYS A 511 21.86 17.34 -0.93
N GLY A 512 22.40 17.00 0.25
CA GLY A 512 23.77 16.50 0.38
C GLY A 512 24.02 15.23 -0.45
N ILE A 513 23.08 14.26 -0.41
CA ILE A 513 23.14 13.04 -1.21
C ILE A 513 23.16 13.35 -2.72
N ILE A 514 22.35 14.31 -3.18
CA ILE A 514 22.37 14.73 -4.58
C ILE A 514 23.73 15.30 -4.96
N ASP A 515 24.31 16.16 -4.12
CA ASP A 515 25.61 16.80 -4.37
C ASP A 515 26.75 15.77 -4.38
N GLU A 516 26.72 14.76 -3.51
CA GLU A 516 27.63 13.61 -3.50
C GLU A 516 27.49 12.79 -4.80
N ARG A 517 26.25 12.47 -5.21
CA ARG A 517 25.97 11.70 -6.43
C ARG A 517 26.34 12.48 -7.70
N LYS A 518 26.18 13.81 -7.72
CA LYS A 518 26.65 14.66 -8.81
C LYS A 518 28.15 14.52 -9.03
N LYS A 519 28.93 14.56 -7.95
CA LYS A 519 30.39 14.38 -8.01
C LYS A 519 30.76 12.97 -8.47
N LEU A 520 30.08 11.97 -7.91
CA LEU A 520 30.36 10.57 -8.17
C LEU A 520 30.04 10.16 -9.63
N PHE A 521 28.91 10.63 -10.17
CA PHE A 521 28.48 10.27 -11.53
C PHE A 521 29.23 11.05 -12.62
N ASN A 522 29.94 12.11 -12.26
CA ASN A 522 30.78 12.92 -13.16
C ASN A 522 30.14 13.22 -14.54
N GLY A 523 28.90 13.76 -14.49
CA GLY A 523 28.10 14.08 -15.70
C GLY A 523 27.24 12.92 -16.25
N GLY A 524 27.36 11.72 -15.73
CA GLY A 524 26.47 10.60 -16.01
C GLY A 524 25.19 10.64 -15.17
N ASN A 525 24.41 9.59 -15.25
CA ASN A 525 23.19 9.40 -14.44
C ASN A 525 23.19 8.10 -13.65
N TYR A 526 22.30 7.99 -12.68
CA TYR A 526 22.16 6.83 -11.80
C TYR A 526 22.04 5.51 -12.56
N ARG A 527 21.24 5.45 -13.65
CA ARG A 527 21.03 4.24 -14.42
C ARG A 527 22.31 3.75 -15.14
N GLN A 528 23.12 4.70 -15.60
CA GLN A 528 24.43 4.39 -16.20
C GLN A 528 25.41 3.90 -15.14
N TYR A 529 25.42 4.57 -13.97
CA TYR A 529 26.27 4.18 -12.86
C TYR A 529 25.97 2.75 -12.38
N VAL A 530 24.70 2.43 -12.12
CA VAL A 530 24.29 1.10 -11.66
C VAL A 530 24.57 0.00 -12.71
N LYS A 531 24.51 0.31 -14.00
CA LYS A 531 24.91 -0.63 -15.06
C LYS A 531 26.37 -1.06 -14.98
N VAL A 532 27.24 -0.17 -14.51
CA VAL A 532 28.70 -0.41 -14.45
C VAL A 532 29.12 -0.96 -13.09
N HIS A 533 28.54 -0.41 -12.01
CA HIS A 533 28.96 -0.66 -10.64
C HIS A 533 27.98 -1.54 -9.83
N GLY A 534 26.85 -1.97 -10.44
CA GLY A 534 25.83 -2.71 -9.70
C GLY A 534 25.09 -1.84 -8.68
N THR A 535 24.58 -2.47 -7.62
CA THR A 535 23.77 -1.82 -6.57
C THR A 535 24.61 -1.31 -5.39
N GLU A 536 25.80 -0.77 -5.63
CA GLU A 536 26.64 -0.17 -4.58
C GLU A 536 25.96 1.01 -3.88
N ILE A 537 25.09 1.71 -4.61
CA ILE A 537 24.33 2.86 -4.10
C ILE A 537 22.84 2.57 -4.24
N PRO A 538 22.07 2.59 -3.14
CA PRO A 538 20.63 2.29 -3.21
C PRO A 538 19.84 3.37 -3.94
N SER A 539 18.77 2.96 -4.63
CA SER A 539 17.69 3.88 -5.02
C SER A 539 17.01 4.46 -3.78
N ILE A 540 16.58 5.70 -3.84
CA ILE A 540 15.83 6.34 -2.75
C ILE A 540 14.40 6.59 -3.21
N VAL A 541 13.42 6.11 -2.46
CA VAL A 541 12.00 6.37 -2.68
C VAL A 541 11.48 7.23 -1.54
N ILE A 542 11.10 8.47 -1.87
CA ILE A 542 10.51 9.42 -0.93
C ILE A 542 8.99 9.33 -1.08
N VAL A 543 8.31 8.88 -0.05
CA VAL A 543 6.85 8.72 -0.02
C VAL A 543 6.25 9.85 0.80
N ILE A 544 5.35 10.64 0.21
CA ILE A 544 4.59 11.69 0.93
C ILE A 544 3.11 11.32 0.85
N ASP A 545 2.56 10.84 1.96
CA ASP A 545 1.12 10.56 2.06
C ASP A 545 0.38 11.81 2.53
N ASN A 546 -0.67 12.19 1.79
CA ASN A 546 -1.41 13.45 1.92
C ASN A 546 -0.53 14.68 1.66
N PHE A 547 -0.17 14.86 0.39
CA PHE A 547 0.70 15.96 -0.06
C PHE A 547 0.14 17.35 0.27
N ALA A 548 -1.19 17.55 0.18
CA ALA A 548 -1.83 18.81 0.57
C ALA A 548 -1.63 19.12 2.06
N GLY A 549 -1.81 18.12 2.93
CA GLY A 549 -1.55 18.26 4.37
C GLY A 549 -0.09 18.54 4.67
N PHE A 550 0.84 17.91 3.95
CA PHE A 550 2.27 18.20 4.05
C PHE A 550 2.57 19.67 3.70
N LYS A 551 2.04 20.18 2.60
CA LYS A 551 2.22 21.59 2.18
C LYS A 551 1.69 22.58 3.21
N GLU A 552 0.48 22.33 3.72
CA GLU A 552 -0.16 23.18 4.73
C GLU A 552 0.68 23.24 6.01
N LYS A 553 1.07 22.09 6.54
CA LYS A 553 1.82 22.00 7.81
C LYS A 553 3.25 22.55 7.71
N THR A 554 3.85 22.48 6.54
CA THR A 554 5.20 23.04 6.31
C THR A 554 5.20 24.45 5.73
N GLU A 555 4.01 25.10 5.64
CA GLU A 555 3.86 26.46 5.10
C GLU A 555 4.54 26.62 3.72
N ASN A 556 4.53 25.57 2.90
CA ASN A 556 5.20 25.48 1.58
C ASN A 556 6.73 25.67 1.61
N ALA A 557 7.38 25.55 2.76
CA ALA A 557 8.82 25.81 2.93
C ALA A 557 9.72 24.93 2.02
N TYR A 558 9.26 23.79 1.57
CA TYR A 558 10.03 22.82 0.78
C TYR A 558 9.58 22.72 -0.69
N GLU A 559 8.74 23.63 -1.15
CA GLU A 559 8.19 23.61 -2.50
C GLU A 559 9.27 23.63 -3.58
N ASP A 560 10.22 24.56 -3.49
CA ASP A 560 11.33 24.68 -4.45
C ASP A 560 12.21 23.42 -4.44
N THR A 561 12.42 22.82 -3.27
CA THR A 561 13.18 21.58 -3.14
C THR A 561 12.48 20.43 -3.84
N LEU A 562 11.15 20.29 -3.68
CA LEU A 562 10.36 19.26 -4.34
C LEU A 562 10.26 19.48 -5.85
N ILE A 563 10.17 20.73 -6.32
CA ILE A 563 10.26 21.06 -7.74
C ILE A 563 11.61 20.61 -8.31
N HIS A 564 12.70 20.89 -7.61
CA HIS A 564 14.03 20.46 -8.03
C HIS A 564 14.14 18.93 -8.06
N LEU A 565 13.68 18.24 -7.00
CA LEU A 565 13.65 16.78 -6.91
C LEU A 565 12.80 16.15 -8.02
N SER A 566 11.65 16.74 -8.37
CA SER A 566 10.81 16.25 -9.44
C SER A 566 11.47 16.33 -10.82
N ARG A 567 12.36 17.30 -11.05
CA ARG A 567 13.07 17.48 -12.31
C ARG A 567 14.32 16.59 -12.43
N GLU A 568 15.13 16.56 -11.37
CA GLU A 568 16.47 15.99 -11.42
C GLU A 568 16.58 14.66 -10.65
N GLY A 569 15.69 14.40 -9.70
CA GLY A 569 15.79 13.27 -8.77
C GLY A 569 15.99 11.92 -9.42
N VAL A 570 15.23 11.62 -10.49
CA VAL A 570 15.34 10.36 -11.25
C VAL A 570 16.76 10.15 -11.79
N GLY A 571 17.39 11.24 -12.25
CA GLY A 571 18.78 11.22 -12.74
C GLY A 571 19.79 10.82 -11.67
N TYR A 572 19.45 11.02 -10.41
CA TYR A 572 20.27 10.67 -9.24
C TYR A 572 19.73 9.46 -8.47
N GLY A 573 18.74 8.72 -9.01
CA GLY A 573 18.17 7.54 -8.38
C GLY A 573 17.28 7.86 -7.17
N ILE A 574 16.62 9.05 -7.20
CA ILE A 574 15.68 9.50 -6.17
C ILE A 574 14.30 9.63 -6.80
N PHE A 575 13.33 8.91 -6.25
CA PHE A 575 11.97 8.81 -6.78
C PHE A 575 10.98 9.39 -5.78
N LEU A 576 10.07 10.24 -6.26
CA LEU A 576 8.96 10.78 -5.48
C LEU A 576 7.71 9.93 -5.68
N VAL A 577 7.03 9.63 -4.59
CA VAL A 577 5.71 8.99 -4.55
C VAL A 577 4.80 9.90 -3.75
N LEU A 578 3.85 10.52 -4.41
CA LEU A 578 2.97 11.54 -3.82
C LEU A 578 1.53 11.07 -3.82
N SER A 579 0.85 11.06 -2.66
CA SER A 579 -0.59 10.87 -2.62
C SER A 579 -1.31 12.20 -2.45
N SER A 580 -2.40 12.40 -3.21
CA SER A 580 -3.16 13.66 -3.23
C SER A 580 -4.60 13.41 -3.67
N ALA A 581 -5.47 14.43 -3.57
CA ALA A 581 -6.78 14.36 -4.19
C ALA A 581 -6.71 14.56 -5.72
N GLY A 582 -5.65 15.21 -6.24
CA GLY A 582 -5.46 15.45 -7.66
C GLY A 582 -4.28 16.37 -7.93
N PHE A 583 -4.34 17.08 -9.06
CA PHE A 583 -3.40 18.13 -9.43
C PHE A 583 -4.03 19.52 -9.23
N GLY A 584 -3.25 20.51 -8.84
CA GLY A 584 -3.71 21.90 -8.64
C GLY A 584 -2.91 22.65 -7.59
N MET A 585 -3.26 23.92 -7.35
CA MET A 585 -2.50 24.79 -6.42
C MET A 585 -2.51 24.29 -4.97
N ALA A 586 -3.65 23.77 -4.51
CA ALA A 586 -3.77 23.20 -3.15
C ALA A 586 -3.22 21.76 -3.04
N GLU A 587 -3.12 21.08 -4.16
CA GLU A 587 -2.70 19.67 -4.30
C GLU A 587 -1.30 19.60 -4.91
N ILE A 588 -1.03 18.63 -5.77
CA ILE A 588 0.23 18.54 -6.52
C ILE A 588 0.26 19.62 -7.59
N GLN A 589 1.11 20.61 -7.42
CA GLN A 589 1.22 21.71 -8.39
C GLN A 589 1.72 21.25 -9.75
N ASN A 590 1.32 21.96 -10.82
CA ASN A 590 1.72 21.63 -12.19
C ASN A 590 3.23 21.54 -12.37
N ARG A 591 4.01 22.44 -11.73
CA ARG A 591 5.49 22.42 -11.79
C ARG A 591 6.11 21.11 -11.29
N ILE A 592 5.48 20.42 -10.36
CA ILE A 592 5.89 19.09 -9.88
C ILE A 592 5.21 18.03 -10.74
N GLY A 593 3.91 18.19 -10.96
CA GLY A 593 3.08 17.23 -11.70
C GLY A 593 3.59 16.96 -13.11
N ASP A 594 4.05 17.96 -13.85
CA ASP A 594 4.55 17.81 -15.22
C ASP A 594 5.77 16.89 -15.35
N ASN A 595 6.48 16.67 -14.25
CA ASN A 595 7.59 15.74 -14.16
C ASN A 595 7.19 14.32 -13.69
N ILE A 596 5.91 14.12 -13.30
CA ILE A 596 5.38 12.82 -12.90
C ILE A 596 4.70 12.15 -14.09
N ARG A 597 5.27 11.06 -14.57
CA ARG A 597 4.76 10.31 -15.72
C ARG A 597 3.79 9.20 -15.33
N THR A 598 4.03 8.58 -14.20
CA THR A 598 3.19 7.48 -13.72
C THR A 598 2.12 8.02 -12.77
N VAL A 599 0.87 7.88 -13.16
CA VAL A 599 -0.29 8.33 -12.38
C VAL A 599 -1.25 7.18 -12.21
N VAL A 600 -1.72 7.00 -10.99
CA VAL A 600 -2.76 6.06 -10.61
C VAL A 600 -3.91 6.86 -10.02
N SER A 601 -5.13 6.65 -10.50
CA SER A 601 -6.32 7.28 -9.96
C SER A 601 -7.24 6.25 -9.31
N LEU A 602 -7.43 6.36 -8.01
CA LEU A 602 -8.48 5.68 -7.27
C LEU A 602 -9.82 6.43 -7.46
N GLU A 603 -10.87 6.05 -6.73
CA GLU A 603 -12.20 6.64 -6.89
C GLU A 603 -12.18 8.18 -6.78
N MET A 604 -12.82 8.82 -7.76
CA MET A 604 -13.03 10.26 -7.86
C MET A 604 -14.52 10.60 -7.85
N GLY A 605 -14.88 11.82 -7.50
CA GLY A 605 -16.27 12.25 -7.40
C GLY A 605 -17.02 12.33 -8.72
N ASP A 606 -16.31 12.53 -9.85
CA ASP A 606 -16.90 12.66 -11.17
C ASP A 606 -15.92 12.34 -12.31
N LYS A 607 -16.47 12.19 -13.53
CA LYS A 607 -15.69 11.84 -14.73
C LYS A 607 -14.64 12.90 -15.12
N PHE A 608 -14.92 14.18 -14.88
CA PHE A 608 -14.01 15.26 -15.27
C PHE A 608 -12.74 15.25 -14.42
N LYS A 609 -12.86 14.91 -13.12
CA LYS A 609 -11.71 14.76 -12.24
C LYS A 609 -10.80 13.62 -12.67
N TYR A 610 -11.36 12.51 -13.14
CA TYR A 610 -10.54 11.44 -13.73
C TYR A 610 -9.81 11.92 -14.99
N MET A 611 -10.48 12.69 -15.87
CA MET A 611 -9.86 13.24 -17.09
C MET A 611 -8.69 14.16 -16.73
N ASP A 612 -8.87 15.04 -15.77
CA ASP A 612 -7.84 15.96 -15.30
C ASP A 612 -6.63 15.22 -14.71
N VAL A 613 -6.88 14.30 -13.77
CA VAL A 613 -5.83 13.53 -13.10
C VAL A 613 -5.08 12.62 -14.06
N MET A 614 -5.79 11.92 -14.94
CA MET A 614 -5.18 11.03 -15.93
C MET A 614 -4.66 11.76 -17.17
N ARG A 615 -4.88 13.09 -17.26
CA ARG A 615 -4.49 13.92 -18.41
C ARG A 615 -5.00 13.36 -19.73
N ALA A 616 -6.20 12.81 -19.70
CA ALA A 616 -6.86 12.19 -20.83
C ALA A 616 -7.96 13.09 -21.37
N THR A 617 -8.05 13.25 -22.68
CA THR A 617 -9.12 14.04 -23.33
C THR A 617 -10.47 13.32 -23.28
N HIS A 618 -10.44 12.01 -23.13
CA HIS A 618 -11.62 11.17 -23.01
C HIS A 618 -11.34 9.98 -22.09
N ILE A 619 -12.29 9.65 -21.23
CA ILE A 619 -12.22 8.49 -20.35
C ILE A 619 -13.45 7.64 -20.62
N ASP A 620 -13.16 6.41 -20.96
CA ASP A 620 -14.17 5.39 -21.24
C ASP A 620 -14.38 4.43 -20.06
N VAL A 621 -13.40 4.24 -19.20
CA VAL A 621 -13.45 3.35 -18.05
C VAL A 621 -13.58 4.20 -16.79
N ILE A 622 -14.68 4.04 -16.06
CA ILE A 622 -14.87 4.61 -14.73
C ILE A 622 -14.88 3.43 -13.77
N PRO A 623 -14.03 3.43 -12.74
CA PRO A 623 -14.00 2.31 -11.79
C PRO A 623 -15.30 2.20 -11.03
N GLU A 624 -15.64 0.99 -10.60
CA GLU A 624 -16.81 0.73 -9.78
C GLU A 624 -16.73 1.53 -8.47
N SER A 625 -17.79 2.29 -8.17
CA SER A 625 -17.80 3.18 -7.00
C SER A 625 -18.04 2.43 -5.69
N GLY A 626 -17.50 2.98 -4.59
CA GLY A 626 -17.68 2.42 -3.25
C GLY A 626 -16.77 1.25 -2.92
N ILE A 627 -15.87 0.82 -3.82
CA ILE A 627 -14.91 -0.24 -3.59
C ILE A 627 -13.54 0.37 -3.25
N LYS A 628 -13.11 0.19 -2.01
CA LYS A 628 -11.81 0.70 -1.53
C LYS A 628 -10.65 0.08 -2.32
N GLY A 629 -9.76 0.91 -2.83
CA GLY A 629 -8.59 0.47 -3.62
C GLY A 629 -8.88 0.19 -5.10
N ARG A 630 -10.15 0.38 -5.56
CA ARG A 630 -10.51 0.31 -6.97
C ARG A 630 -10.10 1.60 -7.69
N GLY A 631 -9.53 1.48 -8.88
CA GLY A 631 -9.06 2.63 -9.61
C GLY A 631 -8.77 2.36 -11.08
N ILE A 632 -8.18 3.36 -11.77
CA ILE A 632 -7.71 3.26 -13.15
C ILE A 632 -6.23 3.65 -13.24
N ALA A 633 -5.54 3.00 -14.15
CA ALA A 633 -4.14 3.28 -14.47
C ALA A 633 -3.88 3.12 -15.97
N PHE A 634 -2.83 3.80 -16.46
CA PHE A 634 -2.32 3.54 -17.79
C PHE A 634 -1.50 2.24 -17.80
N VAL A 635 -1.92 1.30 -18.63
CA VAL A 635 -1.20 0.06 -18.92
C VAL A 635 -1.05 -0.05 -20.42
N GLU A 636 0.19 -0.09 -20.92
CA GLU A 636 0.49 -0.17 -22.36
C GLU A 636 -0.25 0.87 -23.22
N GLY A 637 -0.40 2.10 -22.67
CA GLY A 637 -1.06 3.22 -23.36
C GLY A 637 -2.60 3.21 -23.30
N ARG A 638 -3.22 2.23 -22.61
CA ARG A 638 -4.68 2.13 -22.41
C ARG A 638 -5.03 2.39 -20.95
N LEU A 639 -6.17 3.04 -20.71
CA LEU A 639 -6.74 3.20 -19.37
C LEU A 639 -7.51 1.92 -19.01
N LEU A 640 -7.03 1.21 -17.99
CA LEU A 640 -7.64 -0.02 -17.51
C LEU A 640 -8.01 0.09 -16.03
N GLU A 641 -9.11 -0.56 -15.65
CA GLU A 641 -9.55 -0.68 -14.27
C GLU A 641 -8.66 -1.67 -13.51
N PHE A 642 -8.34 -1.35 -12.25
CA PHE A 642 -7.56 -2.23 -11.39
C PHE A 642 -8.12 -2.27 -9.97
N GLN A 643 -7.73 -3.31 -9.23
CA GLN A 643 -7.91 -3.42 -7.79
C GLN A 643 -6.55 -3.47 -7.10
N THR A 644 -6.38 -2.59 -6.12
CA THR A 644 -5.20 -2.58 -5.24
C THR A 644 -5.16 -3.86 -4.40
N ALA A 645 -4.01 -4.51 -4.33
CA ALA A 645 -3.79 -5.63 -3.43
C ALA A 645 -3.53 -5.13 -2.00
N LEU A 646 -3.92 -5.94 -1.04
CA LEU A 646 -3.55 -5.76 0.36
C LEU A 646 -2.15 -6.35 0.59
N ALA A 647 -1.28 -5.64 1.28
CA ALA A 647 0.11 -6.05 1.53
C ALA A 647 0.19 -7.41 2.24
N ILE A 648 -0.64 -7.60 3.26
CA ILE A 648 -0.76 -8.85 4.05
C ILE A 648 -2.24 -9.09 4.35
N ASP A 649 -2.64 -10.35 4.38
CA ASP A 649 -3.98 -10.79 4.79
C ASP A 649 -4.24 -10.49 6.28
N ALA A 650 -5.34 -9.78 6.57
CA ALA A 650 -5.78 -9.44 7.91
C ALA A 650 -7.26 -9.06 7.91
N GLU A 651 -7.95 -9.26 9.03
CA GLU A 651 -9.37 -8.96 9.19
C GLU A 651 -9.69 -7.45 9.09
N ASP A 652 -8.74 -6.60 9.51
CA ASP A 652 -8.87 -5.14 9.50
C ASP A 652 -7.52 -4.42 9.29
N ASP A 653 -7.58 -3.12 9.06
CA ASP A 653 -6.39 -2.28 8.82
C ASP A 653 -5.45 -2.24 10.05
N TYR A 654 -5.98 -2.30 11.28
CA TYR A 654 -5.18 -2.29 12.50
C TYR A 654 -4.35 -3.58 12.64
N LYS A 655 -4.98 -4.75 12.45
CA LYS A 655 -4.30 -6.05 12.48
C LYS A 655 -3.30 -6.18 11.32
N ARG A 656 -3.61 -5.57 10.16
CA ARG A 656 -2.68 -5.52 9.02
C ARG A 656 -1.43 -4.73 9.36
N ASN A 657 -1.57 -3.55 9.96
CA ASN A 657 -0.44 -2.73 10.39
C ASN A 657 0.46 -3.47 11.39
N ALA A 658 -0.13 -4.14 12.38
CA ALA A 658 0.62 -4.94 13.35
C ALA A 658 1.40 -6.10 12.68
N LYS A 659 0.79 -6.79 11.69
CA LYS A 659 1.47 -7.85 10.93
C LYS A 659 2.62 -7.30 10.06
N ILE A 660 2.44 -6.12 9.45
CA ILE A 660 3.49 -5.45 8.67
C ILE A 660 4.64 -5.03 9.59
N GLU A 661 4.35 -4.47 10.76
CA GLU A 661 5.38 -4.09 11.74
C GLU A 661 6.19 -5.32 12.22
N ALA A 662 5.51 -6.43 12.52
CA ALA A 662 6.17 -7.69 12.89
C ALA A 662 7.04 -8.22 11.73
N MET A 663 6.58 -8.12 10.48
CA MET A 663 7.36 -8.52 9.31
C MET A 663 8.55 -7.57 9.08
N SER A 664 8.37 -6.26 9.29
CA SER A 664 9.45 -5.26 9.19
C SER A 664 10.56 -5.56 10.21
N GLN A 665 10.20 -5.91 11.45
CA GLN A 665 11.14 -6.33 12.48
C GLN A 665 11.86 -7.63 12.08
N LYS A 666 11.13 -8.64 11.59
CA LYS A 666 11.71 -9.88 11.10
C LYS A 666 12.71 -9.64 9.96
N MET A 667 12.38 -8.76 9.01
CA MET A 667 13.29 -8.38 7.92
C MET A 667 14.55 -7.70 8.44
N ARG A 668 14.43 -6.86 9.48
CA ARG A 668 15.58 -6.22 10.13
C ARG A 668 16.48 -7.23 10.83
N ASP A 669 15.89 -8.18 11.55
CA ASP A 669 16.64 -9.22 12.28
C ASP A 669 17.35 -10.21 11.33
N MET A 670 16.86 -10.34 10.10
CA MET A 670 17.48 -11.21 9.07
C MET A 670 18.52 -10.49 8.21
N TRP A 671 18.71 -9.17 8.38
CA TRP A 671 19.58 -8.37 7.55
C TRP A 671 20.88 -8.01 8.27
N ASP A 672 22.01 -8.54 7.78
CA ASP A 672 23.35 -8.30 8.33
C ASP A 672 24.11 -7.16 7.61
N GLY A 673 23.53 -6.60 6.53
CA GLY A 673 24.14 -5.54 5.73
C GLY A 673 23.82 -4.13 6.25
N ASN A 674 24.22 -3.12 5.45
CA ASN A 674 23.95 -1.72 5.78
C ASN A 674 22.44 -1.44 5.71
N THR A 675 21.90 -0.81 6.73
CA THR A 675 20.53 -0.27 6.72
C THR A 675 20.49 1.10 6.05
N ALA A 676 19.29 1.57 5.70
CA ALA A 676 19.09 2.91 5.16
C ALA A 676 19.68 3.97 6.08
N LYS A 677 20.36 4.98 5.48
CA LYS A 677 20.92 6.12 6.22
C LYS A 677 19.82 6.82 7.02
N GLN A 678 19.98 6.86 8.33
CA GLN A 678 18.97 7.46 9.21
C GLN A 678 18.95 8.98 9.06
N ILE A 679 17.76 9.58 9.21
CA ILE A 679 17.62 11.03 9.25
C ILE A 679 18.34 11.55 10.49
N PRO A 680 19.25 12.53 10.36
CA PRO A 680 19.98 13.06 11.50
C PRO A 680 19.04 13.56 12.60
N PHE A 681 19.26 13.11 13.84
CA PHE A 681 18.42 13.49 14.97
C PHE A 681 19.28 13.90 16.17
N ILE A 682 18.97 15.05 16.77
CA ILE A 682 19.51 15.47 18.06
C ILE A 682 18.34 15.46 19.05
N PRO A 683 18.43 14.77 20.19
CA PRO A 683 17.39 14.80 21.22
C PRO A 683 17.06 16.25 21.64
N GLU A 684 15.80 16.52 22.03
CA GLU A 684 15.39 17.88 22.41
C GLU A 684 16.20 18.45 23.58
N ASN A 685 16.54 17.59 24.57
CA ASN A 685 17.40 17.90 25.68
C ASN A 685 18.55 16.87 25.72
N PRO A 686 19.61 17.06 24.90
CA PRO A 686 20.66 16.06 24.79
C PRO A 686 21.51 16.06 26.05
N VAL A 687 21.81 14.86 26.54
CA VAL A 687 22.78 14.62 27.60
C VAL A 687 24.08 14.11 27.01
N PHE A 688 25.16 14.17 27.78
CA PHE A 688 26.47 13.78 27.30
C PHE A 688 26.56 12.31 26.90
N ASP A 689 25.83 11.42 27.56
CA ASP A 689 25.79 10.01 27.21
C ASP A 689 25.21 9.78 25.82
N ASP A 690 24.24 10.60 25.38
CA ASP A 690 23.71 10.52 24.02
C ASP A 690 24.79 10.81 22.96
N LEU A 691 25.70 11.77 23.23
CA LEU A 691 26.81 12.12 22.35
C LEU A 691 27.93 11.06 22.40
N LYS A 692 28.25 10.59 23.60
CA LYS A 692 29.36 9.65 23.87
C LYS A 692 29.13 8.29 23.22
N ASN A 693 27.84 7.87 23.10
CA ASN A 693 27.43 6.60 22.51
C ASN A 693 27.45 6.60 20.99
N LEU A 694 27.73 7.72 20.32
CA LEU A 694 27.91 7.76 18.88
C LEU A 694 29.27 7.19 18.47
N ASP A 695 29.31 6.37 17.44
CA ASP A 695 30.58 5.83 16.88
C ASP A 695 31.54 6.94 16.47
N GLU A 696 31.00 8.04 15.91
CA GLU A 696 31.76 9.22 15.53
C GLU A 696 32.48 9.86 16.71
N TYR A 697 31.93 9.83 17.94
CA TYR A 697 32.57 10.34 19.14
C TYR A 697 33.82 9.51 19.47
N SER A 698 33.73 8.20 19.41
CA SER A 698 34.83 7.28 19.67
C SER A 698 35.98 7.48 18.66
N VAL A 699 35.62 7.67 17.38
CA VAL A 699 36.58 7.98 16.31
C VAL A 699 37.25 9.33 16.56
N ALA A 700 36.50 10.37 16.94
CA ALA A 700 37.02 11.69 17.21
C ALA A 700 37.95 11.71 18.46
N VAL A 701 37.60 10.96 19.51
CA VAL A 701 38.47 10.80 20.70
C VAL A 701 39.78 10.11 20.33
N SER A 702 39.75 9.09 19.47
CA SER A 702 40.96 8.38 19.02
C SER A 702 41.90 9.26 18.20
N ASN A 703 41.37 10.27 17.54
CA ASN A 703 42.18 11.25 16.81
C ASN A 703 42.83 12.26 17.79
N LYS A 704 44.16 12.26 17.88
CA LYS A 704 44.91 13.14 18.79
C LYS A 704 44.65 14.64 18.58
N ARG A 705 44.18 15.02 17.40
CA ARG A 705 43.93 16.40 16.99
C ARG A 705 42.56 16.93 17.42
N LEU A 706 41.53 16.05 17.56
CA LEU A 706 40.14 16.45 17.73
C LEU A 706 39.67 16.33 19.19
N ILE A 707 38.95 17.35 19.71
CA ILE A 707 38.25 17.31 21.01
C ILE A 707 36.76 17.35 20.78
N PRO A 708 36.03 16.21 20.80
CA PRO A 708 34.59 16.17 20.59
C PRO A 708 33.83 16.65 21.82
N PHE A 709 32.78 17.51 21.63
CA PHE A 709 32.02 18.05 22.77
C PHE A 709 30.58 18.46 22.44
N ALA A 710 30.17 18.48 21.18
CA ALA A 710 28.85 18.97 20.76
C ALA A 710 28.32 18.23 19.51
N TYR A 711 27.08 18.51 19.16
CA TYR A 711 26.49 18.12 17.87
C TYR A 711 26.56 19.28 16.89
N ASN A 712 26.88 19.01 15.65
CA ASN A 712 26.60 19.92 14.57
C ASN A 712 25.06 20.01 14.37
N TYR A 713 24.53 21.23 14.38
CA TYR A 713 23.07 21.42 14.27
C TYR A 713 22.49 20.90 12.95
N VAL A 714 23.24 20.99 11.84
CA VAL A 714 22.74 20.68 10.50
C VAL A 714 22.58 19.18 10.28
N ASP A 715 23.63 18.40 10.54
CA ASP A 715 23.72 16.99 10.23
C ASP A 715 23.75 16.06 11.44
N ALA A 716 23.61 16.62 12.63
CA ALA A 716 23.70 15.92 13.92
C ALA A 716 25.04 15.15 14.14
N SER A 717 26.05 15.37 13.31
CA SER A 717 27.38 14.79 13.47
C SER A 717 28.08 15.34 14.72
N VAL A 718 29.13 14.64 15.20
CA VAL A 718 29.91 15.06 16.34
C VAL A 718 30.78 16.25 15.94
N TYR A 719 30.58 17.38 16.62
CA TYR A 719 31.41 18.56 16.46
C TYR A 719 32.60 18.53 17.41
N SER A 720 33.80 18.84 16.90
CA SER A 720 35.06 18.79 17.62
C SER A 720 35.85 20.06 17.45
N ILE A 721 36.53 20.50 18.50
CA ILE A 721 37.61 21.49 18.42
C ILE A 721 38.83 20.81 17.79
N ASP A 722 39.45 21.51 16.84
CA ASP A 722 40.68 21.09 16.18
C ASP A 722 41.87 21.76 16.85
N LEU A 723 42.76 20.98 17.46
CA LEU A 723 43.91 21.46 18.19
C LEU A 723 44.99 22.06 17.28
N ALA A 724 45.04 21.75 16.00
CA ALA A 724 45.97 22.39 15.07
C ALA A 724 45.61 23.85 14.78
N ASP A 725 44.33 24.19 14.84
CA ASP A 725 43.85 25.55 14.57
C ASP A 725 43.49 26.32 15.85
N THR A 726 43.62 25.69 17.03
CA THR A 726 43.20 26.28 18.30
C THR A 726 44.37 26.38 19.27
N TYR A 727 44.65 27.60 19.77
CA TYR A 727 45.58 27.82 20.90
C TYR A 727 44.82 28.34 22.11
N CYS A 728 44.11 29.48 21.97
CA CYS A 728 43.25 30.06 22.99
C CYS A 728 41.79 29.92 22.60
N CYS A 729 41.03 29.10 23.29
CA CYS A 729 39.60 28.86 23.04
C CYS A 729 38.71 29.71 23.96
N SER A 730 37.93 30.63 23.39
CA SER A 730 37.07 31.55 24.11
C SER A 730 35.66 30.95 24.28
N ILE A 731 35.26 30.63 25.51
CA ILE A 731 33.87 30.16 25.82
C ILE A 731 33.08 31.35 26.32
N SER A 732 32.40 32.05 25.40
CA SER A 732 31.69 33.30 25.70
C SER A 732 30.20 33.12 25.91
N GLY A 733 29.59 33.98 26.73
CA GLY A 733 28.16 34.02 26.97
C GLY A 733 27.81 34.74 28.26
N LYS A 734 26.49 35.05 28.40
CA LYS A 734 25.97 35.68 29.65
C LYS A 734 26.03 34.72 30.83
N ARG A 735 25.72 35.20 32.01
CA ARG A 735 25.60 34.36 33.20
C ARG A 735 24.52 33.29 32.96
N ARG A 736 24.76 32.05 33.41
CA ARG A 736 23.86 30.87 33.31
C ARG A 736 23.55 30.38 31.91
N THR A 737 24.38 30.65 30.90
CA THR A 737 24.22 30.14 29.52
C THR A 737 24.85 28.78 29.28
N GLY A 738 25.51 28.16 30.27
CA GLY A 738 26.10 26.82 30.15
C GLY A 738 27.60 26.80 29.90
N LYS A 739 28.36 27.91 30.17
CA LYS A 739 29.79 27.95 29.99
C LYS A 739 30.54 26.90 30.81
N THR A 740 30.21 26.77 32.10
CA THR A 740 30.81 25.76 33.01
C THR A 740 30.49 24.35 32.55
N ASN A 741 29.25 24.13 32.03
CA ASN A 741 28.87 22.84 31.43
C ASN A 741 29.75 22.47 30.24
N LEU A 742 29.97 23.40 29.32
CA LEU A 742 30.89 23.20 28.18
C LEU A 742 32.30 22.92 28.63
N LEU A 743 32.79 23.66 29.65
CA LEU A 743 34.15 23.44 30.20
C LEU A 743 34.30 22.02 30.77
N LYS A 744 33.27 21.49 31.48
CA LYS A 744 33.23 20.11 31.97
C LYS A 744 33.33 19.07 30.84
N LEU A 745 32.58 19.28 29.73
CA LEU A 745 32.62 18.39 28.55
C LEU A 745 34.01 18.37 27.91
N LEU A 746 34.64 19.56 27.78
CA LEU A 746 36.00 19.68 27.24
C LEU A 746 37.04 19.03 28.16
N MET A 747 36.94 19.24 29.49
CA MET A 747 37.80 18.58 30.48
C MET A 747 37.71 17.05 30.35
N TYR A 748 36.48 16.51 30.26
CA TYR A 748 36.30 15.08 30.09
C TYR A 748 36.87 14.56 28.76
N ALA A 749 36.61 15.24 27.64
CA ALA A 749 37.13 14.83 26.34
C ALA A 749 38.67 14.88 26.30
N VAL A 750 39.31 15.85 26.99
CA VAL A 750 40.74 15.99 27.10
C VAL A 750 41.36 14.91 28.01
N SER A 751 40.68 14.51 29.09
CA SER A 751 41.20 13.45 29.97
C SER A 751 41.40 12.12 29.23
N GLN A 752 40.63 11.88 28.17
CA GLN A 752 40.77 10.69 27.30
C GLN A 752 42.06 10.73 26.42
N LYS A 753 42.79 11.86 26.40
CA LYS A 753 43.99 12.05 25.57
C LYS A 753 45.29 11.92 26.32
N ASN A 754 45.25 11.47 27.57
CA ASN A 754 46.44 11.32 28.45
C ASN A 754 47.29 12.60 28.58
N GLY A 755 46.69 13.79 28.47
CA GLY A 755 47.34 15.08 28.60
C GLY A 755 47.35 15.60 30.04
N LYS A 756 48.30 16.47 30.39
CA LYS A 756 48.29 17.20 31.66
C LYS A 756 47.23 18.29 31.64
N GLY A 757 46.27 18.22 32.55
CA GLY A 757 45.23 19.22 32.72
C GLY A 757 45.42 20.02 34.01
N VAL A 758 45.22 21.33 33.94
CA VAL A 758 45.14 22.20 35.12
C VAL A 758 43.88 23.03 35.05
N VAL A 759 43.19 23.17 36.17
CA VAL A 759 41.95 23.96 36.29
C VAL A 759 42.21 25.14 37.24
N ILE A 760 42.01 26.34 36.71
CA ILE A 760 42.15 27.58 37.50
C ILE A 760 40.73 28.09 37.79
N GLU A 761 40.33 27.99 39.05
CA GLU A 761 38.98 28.41 39.50
C GLU A 761 39.09 29.16 40.84
N LYS A 762 38.87 30.47 40.79
CA LYS A 762 38.79 31.36 41.97
C LYS A 762 37.28 31.58 42.31
N GLU A 763 36.92 31.67 43.53
CA GLU A 763 35.57 32.02 44.03
C GLU A 763 34.45 30.97 43.84
N SER A 764 34.67 29.90 43.11
CA SER A 764 33.68 28.81 42.99
C SER A 764 34.39 27.47 43.23
N ASN A 765 33.67 26.42 43.46
CA ASN A 765 34.20 25.06 43.61
C ASN A 765 33.48 24.07 42.70
N GLU A 766 32.87 24.59 41.62
CA GLU A 766 32.01 23.78 40.72
C GLU A 766 32.82 22.74 39.92
N LEU A 767 34.13 23.01 39.66
CA LEU A 767 35.00 22.15 38.89
C LEU A 767 35.92 21.28 39.76
N LYS A 768 35.98 21.53 41.08
CA LYS A 768 36.95 20.90 41.98
C LYS A 768 36.81 19.38 42.04
N LEU A 769 35.56 18.88 42.17
CA LEU A 769 35.28 17.45 42.24
C LEU A 769 35.70 16.77 40.93
N LEU A 770 35.21 17.29 39.78
CA LEU A 770 35.52 16.76 38.45
C LEU A 770 37.03 16.80 38.16
N SER A 771 37.73 17.86 38.55
CA SER A 771 39.21 17.95 38.42
C SER A 771 39.90 16.80 39.11
N SER A 772 39.50 16.51 40.38
CA SER A 772 40.06 15.39 41.15
C SER A 772 39.74 14.03 40.47
N GLU A 773 38.52 13.82 39.98
CA GLU A 773 38.10 12.59 39.28
C GLU A 773 38.92 12.36 37.99
N LEU A 774 39.21 13.43 37.25
CA LEU A 774 39.95 13.38 36.00
C LEU A 774 41.46 13.40 36.18
N GLY A 775 41.98 13.53 37.42
CA GLY A 775 43.39 13.60 37.73
C GLY A 775 44.05 14.92 37.31
N PHE A 776 43.28 16.02 37.24
CA PHE A 776 43.77 17.34 36.86
C PHE A 776 44.19 18.12 38.10
N GLU A 777 45.26 18.94 37.97
CA GLU A 777 45.66 19.87 39.00
C GLU A 777 44.62 20.98 39.19
N TYR A 778 44.23 21.26 40.42
CA TYR A 778 43.24 22.29 40.74
C TYR A 778 43.86 23.45 41.48
N ILE A 779 43.71 24.67 40.97
CA ILE A 779 44.31 25.90 41.48
C ILE A 779 43.22 26.92 41.81
N ASP A 780 43.17 27.33 43.09
CA ASP A 780 42.17 28.28 43.62
C ASP A 780 42.78 29.58 44.16
N SER A 781 44.14 29.75 44.11
CA SER A 781 44.81 30.86 44.64
C SER A 781 45.82 31.51 43.70
N ASP A 782 46.11 32.81 43.89
CA ASP A 782 47.07 33.56 43.07
C ASP A 782 48.44 32.95 43.14
N LYS A 783 48.85 32.53 44.36
CA LYS A 783 50.10 31.83 44.56
C LYS A 783 50.22 30.54 43.79
N GLY A 784 49.13 29.75 43.79
CA GLY A 784 49.10 28.52 43.01
C GLY A 784 49.21 28.77 41.50
N VAL A 785 48.56 29.81 40.99
CA VAL A 785 48.71 30.23 39.57
C VAL A 785 50.14 30.58 39.26
N PHE A 786 50.82 31.43 40.16
CA PHE A 786 52.17 31.80 39.97
C PHE A 786 53.14 30.61 40.01
N ASP A 787 53.05 29.77 41.05
CA ASP A 787 53.88 28.59 41.21
C ASP A 787 53.71 27.59 40.00
N TYR A 788 52.50 27.34 39.50
CA TYR A 788 52.25 26.50 38.34
C TYR A 788 52.95 27.04 37.08
N PHE A 789 52.68 28.29 36.69
CA PHE A 789 53.32 28.88 35.51
C PHE A 789 54.80 29.02 35.59
N LYS A 790 55.32 29.25 36.76
CA LYS A 790 56.78 29.22 37.00
C LYS A 790 57.37 27.83 36.78
N SER A 791 56.66 26.77 37.19
CA SER A 791 57.08 25.37 37.00
C SER A 791 57.17 24.96 35.55
N ILE A 792 56.29 25.50 34.67
CA ILE A 792 56.25 25.15 33.23
C ILE A 792 57.11 26.10 32.37
N THR A 793 57.73 27.12 32.92
CA THR A 793 58.51 28.12 32.17
C THR A 793 59.59 27.50 31.31
N ASP A 794 60.39 26.60 31.89
CA ASP A 794 61.53 25.96 31.20
C ASP A 794 61.05 25.11 30.04
N GLU A 795 59.92 24.39 30.21
CA GLU A 795 59.35 23.59 29.18
C GLU A 795 58.74 24.47 28.04
N PHE A 796 58.09 25.57 28.40
CA PHE A 796 57.58 26.53 27.42
C PHE A 796 58.75 27.16 26.60
N VAL A 797 59.83 27.57 27.22
CA VAL A 797 61.02 28.11 26.53
C VAL A 797 61.63 27.04 25.60
N ALA A 798 61.76 25.80 26.09
CA ALA A 798 62.29 24.71 25.27
C ALA A 798 61.44 24.45 24.04
N ARG A 799 60.08 24.41 24.20
CA ARG A 799 59.07 24.23 23.06
C ARG A 799 59.16 25.42 22.10
N ASN A 800 59.29 26.64 22.60
CA ASN A 800 59.40 27.82 21.73
C ASN A 800 60.70 27.80 20.90
N LYS A 801 61.84 27.43 21.49
CA LYS A 801 63.08 27.27 20.74
C LYS A 801 62.94 26.19 19.66
N TYR A 802 62.37 25.03 20.01
CA TYR A 802 62.15 23.95 19.06
C TYR A 802 61.24 24.35 17.94
N LYS A 803 60.15 25.05 18.24
CA LYS A 803 59.25 25.61 17.22
C LYS A 803 59.99 26.53 16.26
N HIS A 804 60.79 27.43 16.80
CA HIS A 804 61.55 28.38 15.98
C HIS A 804 62.55 27.67 15.05
N THR A 805 63.19 26.59 15.48
CA THR A 805 64.04 25.75 14.62
C THR A 805 63.19 25.14 13.45
N LEU A 806 61.99 24.67 13.73
CA LEU A 806 61.12 24.12 12.69
C LEU A 806 60.59 25.19 11.69
N GLU A 807 60.39 26.42 12.18
CA GLU A 807 60.03 27.57 11.34
C GLU A 807 61.21 27.99 10.43
N GLU A 808 62.44 27.99 10.96
CA GLU A 808 63.66 28.25 10.19
C GLU A 808 63.92 27.17 9.15
N ASP A 809 63.55 25.92 9.42
CA ASP A 809 63.60 24.80 8.48
C ASP A 809 62.52 24.89 7.37
N GLY A 810 61.64 25.90 7.38
CA GLY A 810 60.60 26.18 6.36
C GLY A 810 59.38 25.25 6.41
N LEU A 811 59.11 24.62 7.56
CA LEU A 811 57.94 23.78 7.73
C LEU A 811 56.63 24.61 7.82
N SER A 812 55.55 24.12 7.25
CA SER A 812 54.21 24.71 7.40
C SER A 812 53.68 24.52 8.82
N ASP A 813 52.74 25.37 9.24
CA ASP A 813 52.07 25.29 10.56
C ASP A 813 51.56 23.89 10.90
N LEU A 814 50.97 23.20 9.92
CA LEU A 814 50.50 21.84 10.09
C LEU A 814 51.62 20.84 10.35
N GLN A 815 52.74 20.95 9.64
CA GLN A 815 53.92 20.13 9.84
C GLN A 815 54.61 20.44 11.20
N ILE A 816 54.62 21.70 11.62
CA ILE A 816 55.10 22.12 12.96
C ILE A 816 54.19 21.50 14.02
N TYR A 817 52.87 21.58 13.87
CA TYR A 817 51.93 20.95 14.77
C TYR A 817 52.18 19.43 14.88
N GLU A 818 52.31 18.71 13.76
CA GLU A 818 52.61 17.26 13.76
C GLU A 818 53.89 16.93 14.53
N LYS A 819 54.94 17.70 14.35
CA LYS A 819 56.22 17.54 15.09
C LYS A 819 56.04 17.84 16.58
N MET A 820 55.37 18.92 16.94
CA MET A 820 55.10 19.34 18.32
C MET A 820 54.13 18.41 19.05
N SER A 821 53.21 17.76 18.34
CA SER A 821 52.26 16.80 18.93
C SER A 821 52.92 15.53 19.50
N ALA A 822 54.21 15.31 19.22
CA ALA A 822 55.01 14.29 19.90
C ALA A 822 55.36 14.66 21.36
N LYS A 823 55.24 15.92 21.74
CA LYS A 823 55.38 16.36 23.13
C LYS A 823 54.07 16.07 23.89
N GLU A 824 54.17 15.95 25.22
CA GLU A 824 53.00 15.79 26.09
C GLU A 824 52.08 17.02 25.98
N PRO A 825 50.79 16.86 25.65
CA PRO A 825 49.89 18.02 25.56
C PRO A 825 49.57 18.58 26.96
N MET A 826 49.49 19.91 27.05
CA MET A 826 49.13 20.62 28.29
C MET A 826 47.84 21.41 28.05
N PHE A 827 46.86 21.24 28.93
CA PHE A 827 45.55 21.87 28.82
C PHE A 827 45.29 22.74 30.07
N ILE A 828 45.02 24.02 29.86
CA ILE A 828 44.76 24.98 30.92
C ILE A 828 43.30 25.46 30.83
N PHE A 829 42.50 25.13 31.82
CA PHE A 829 41.09 25.47 31.92
C PHE A 829 40.88 26.62 32.90
N ILE A 830 40.36 27.75 32.45
CA ILE A 830 40.11 28.95 33.22
C ILE A 830 38.62 29.16 33.39
N SER A 831 38.11 29.04 34.62
CA SER A 831 36.66 29.14 34.91
C SER A 831 36.09 30.54 34.70
N ASP A 832 36.87 31.59 34.88
CA ASP A 832 36.56 33.01 34.61
C ASP A 832 37.81 33.77 34.21
N ILE A 833 37.86 34.22 32.95
CA ILE A 833 39.03 34.97 32.43
C ILE A 833 39.20 36.30 33.14
N THR A 834 38.14 36.96 33.62
CA THR A 834 38.21 38.24 34.31
C THR A 834 38.97 38.09 35.62
N LYS A 835 38.66 37.03 36.37
CA LYS A 835 39.39 36.72 37.64
C LYS A 835 40.79 36.29 37.40
N PHE A 836 41.07 35.56 36.31
CA PHE A 836 42.43 35.20 35.93
C PHE A 836 43.27 36.43 35.58
N ILE A 837 42.73 37.36 34.80
CA ILE A 837 43.36 38.61 34.42
C ILE A 837 43.67 39.45 35.68
N ASP A 838 42.72 39.55 36.60
CA ASP A 838 42.88 40.26 37.87
C ASP A 838 44.02 39.67 38.71
N CYS A 839 44.09 38.34 38.82
CA CYS A 839 45.19 37.61 39.44
C CYS A 839 46.54 37.90 38.77
N VAL A 840 46.59 38.00 37.43
CA VAL A 840 47.84 38.25 36.70
C VAL A 840 48.38 39.70 36.87
N TYR A 841 47.43 40.67 36.79
CA TYR A 841 47.81 42.10 36.85
C TYR A 841 47.86 42.65 38.29
N HIS A 842 47.00 42.11 39.16
CA HIS A 842 46.85 42.57 40.57
C HIS A 842 46.82 41.41 41.56
N PRO A 843 47.90 40.60 41.61
CA PRO A 843 47.93 39.42 42.47
C PRO A 843 47.84 39.81 43.98
N GLU A 844 47.15 38.99 44.74
CA GLU A 844 47.00 39.16 46.19
C GLU A 844 48.32 38.72 46.90
N GLY A 845 48.75 39.49 47.93
CA GLY A 845 49.94 39.23 48.74
C GLY A 845 51.24 39.78 48.12
N ASN A 846 52.44 39.25 48.56
CA ASN A 846 53.78 39.68 48.09
C ASN A 846 54.18 38.96 46.77
N ILE A 847 53.23 38.84 45.76
CA ILE A 847 53.56 38.23 44.50
C ILE A 847 53.93 39.32 43.48
N THR A 848 55.02 39.14 42.74
CA THR A 848 55.40 40.07 41.66
C THR A 848 54.45 39.99 40.51
N ASN A 849 54.03 41.12 39.93
CA ASN A 849 53.24 41.24 38.77
C ASN A 849 53.87 40.46 37.60
N MET A 850 53.10 39.53 37.01
CA MET A 850 53.50 38.62 35.92
C MET A 850 52.89 38.94 34.58
N SER A 851 52.24 40.07 34.41
CA SER A 851 51.48 40.39 33.19
C SER A 851 52.34 40.27 31.93
N GLY A 852 53.53 40.79 31.90
CA GLY A 852 54.39 40.66 30.73
C GLY A 852 54.83 39.23 30.41
N TYR A 853 54.92 38.37 31.40
CA TYR A 853 55.21 36.95 31.20
C TYR A 853 54.02 36.22 30.57
N PHE A 854 52.83 36.43 31.07
CA PHE A 854 51.62 35.84 30.53
C PHE A 854 51.26 36.38 29.13
N GLU A 855 51.44 37.64 28.88
CA GLU A 855 51.32 38.24 27.58
C GLU A 855 52.22 37.57 26.53
N ASN A 856 53.50 37.36 26.90
CA ASN A 856 54.46 36.64 26.05
C ASN A 856 54.05 35.17 25.80
N ILE A 857 53.55 34.46 26.81
CA ILE A 857 53.00 33.07 26.62
C ILE A 857 51.88 33.08 25.63
N ILE A 858 50.90 33.96 25.77
CA ILE A 858 49.71 33.99 24.87
C ILE A 858 50.11 34.46 23.46
N GLU A 859 51.01 35.39 23.32
CA GLU A 859 51.48 35.90 22.03
C GLU A 859 52.31 34.87 21.25
N LYS A 860 53.25 34.14 21.92
CA LYS A 860 54.26 33.30 21.27
C LYS A 860 53.97 31.81 21.32
N GLY A 861 53.01 31.41 22.11
CA GLY A 861 52.77 29.99 22.43
C GLY A 861 51.92 29.17 21.46
N SER A 862 51.42 29.73 20.35
CA SER A 862 50.71 28.94 19.38
C SER A 862 51.61 27.81 18.81
N LEU A 863 50.99 26.64 18.55
CA LEU A 863 51.65 25.42 18.05
C LEU A 863 52.64 24.77 19.03
N HIS A 864 52.64 25.13 20.33
CA HIS A 864 53.50 24.52 21.36
C HIS A 864 52.93 23.22 21.97
N ASN A 865 51.79 22.73 21.51
CA ASN A 865 51.03 21.65 22.15
C ASN A 865 50.63 22.01 23.61
N ILE A 866 50.29 23.30 23.82
CA ILE A 866 49.77 23.88 25.05
C ILE A 866 48.50 24.64 24.65
N TYR A 867 47.40 24.44 25.37
CA TYR A 867 46.09 24.94 24.99
C TYR A 867 45.39 25.60 26.17
N PHE A 868 44.71 26.72 25.92
CA PHE A 868 43.96 27.47 26.91
C PHE A 868 42.46 27.47 26.57
N PHE A 869 41.61 27.13 27.53
CA PHE A 869 40.17 27.18 27.45
C PHE A 869 39.64 28.12 28.52
N ALA A 870 39.05 29.26 28.17
CA ALA A 870 38.64 30.25 29.16
C ALA A 870 37.15 30.59 29.02
N CYS A 871 36.42 30.57 30.14
CA CYS A 871 35.08 31.10 30.22
C CYS A 871 35.09 32.62 30.28
N ILE A 872 34.29 33.26 29.42
CA ILE A 872 34.17 34.71 29.30
C ILE A 872 32.71 35.13 29.57
N ASN A 873 32.51 35.86 30.66
CA ASN A 873 31.20 36.41 30.99
C ASN A 873 31.01 37.76 30.29
N THR A 874 30.06 37.80 29.29
CA THR A 874 29.81 39.03 28.51
C THR A 874 29.14 40.16 29.31
N ASP A 875 28.62 39.88 30.51
CA ASP A 875 28.00 40.92 31.37
C ASP A 875 29.03 41.70 32.19
N ASN A 876 30.25 41.15 32.42
CA ASN A 876 31.27 41.73 33.32
C ASN A 876 32.61 42.02 32.63
N LEU A 877 32.60 42.42 31.38
CA LEU A 877 33.82 42.61 30.60
C LEU A 877 34.53 43.94 30.86
N ALA A 878 33.91 44.88 31.53
CA ALA A 878 34.44 46.26 31.65
C ALA A 878 35.83 46.36 32.29
N SER A 879 36.16 45.50 33.27
CA SER A 879 37.47 45.48 33.95
C SER A 879 38.55 44.78 33.12
N ALA A 880 38.19 43.74 32.39
CA ALA A 880 39.16 42.90 31.66
C ALA A 880 39.40 43.39 30.20
N ALA A 881 38.38 43.98 29.54
CA ALA A 881 38.43 44.35 28.12
C ALA A 881 39.53 45.39 27.77
N GLY A 882 40.00 46.13 28.73
CA GLY A 882 41.13 47.09 28.56
C GLY A 882 42.52 46.46 28.69
N SER A 883 42.67 45.20 29.21
CA SER A 883 43.91 44.54 29.38
C SER A 883 44.51 44.02 28.06
N ASN A 884 45.82 44.07 27.92
CA ASN A 884 46.54 43.55 26.78
C ASN A 884 46.39 42.03 26.69
N LEU A 885 46.42 41.33 27.82
CA LEU A 885 46.22 39.89 27.89
C LEU A 885 44.84 39.45 27.35
N TYR A 886 43.76 40.16 27.70
CA TYR A 886 42.44 39.89 27.14
C TYR A 886 42.41 40.03 25.63
N ARG A 887 43.00 41.11 25.09
CA ARG A 887 43.06 41.39 23.65
C ARG A 887 43.85 40.32 22.91
N LEU A 888 45.00 39.91 23.43
CA LEU A 888 45.83 38.83 22.87
C LEU A 888 45.07 37.50 22.88
N PHE A 889 44.43 37.13 23.99
CA PHE A 889 43.68 35.87 24.14
C PHE A 889 42.49 35.78 23.14
N THR A 890 41.68 36.81 23.10
CA THR A 890 40.48 36.85 22.23
C THR A 890 40.83 37.12 20.75
N GLY A 891 42.03 37.60 20.48
CA GLY A 891 42.57 37.85 19.14
C GLY A 891 42.67 36.59 18.27
N TYR A 892 42.76 35.41 18.87
CA TYR A 892 42.73 34.11 18.15
C TYR A 892 41.40 33.79 17.53
N LYS A 893 40.27 34.42 17.95
CA LYS A 893 38.92 34.28 17.43
C LYS A 893 38.41 32.83 17.40
N THR A 894 39.03 31.91 18.10
CA THR A 894 38.61 30.51 18.22
C THR A 894 37.76 30.32 19.47
N GLY A 895 36.72 29.52 19.39
CA GLY A 895 35.85 29.20 20.54
C GLY A 895 34.37 29.12 20.24
N VAL A 896 33.56 29.27 21.29
CA VAL A 896 32.13 29.03 21.29
C VAL A 896 31.36 30.16 21.97
N HIS A 897 30.31 30.66 21.36
CA HIS A 897 29.38 31.62 21.96
C HIS A 897 28.07 30.95 22.35
N LEU A 898 27.69 30.97 23.62
CA LEU A 898 26.52 30.32 24.21
C LEU A 898 25.41 31.32 24.51
N GLY A 899 24.14 30.89 24.30
CA GLY A 899 22.94 31.60 24.78
C GLY A 899 22.39 32.66 23.82
N GLY A 900 22.89 32.75 22.58
CA GLY A 900 22.46 33.79 21.62
C GLY A 900 22.90 35.20 21.99
N ASN A 901 22.15 36.23 21.59
CA ASN A 901 22.47 37.62 21.80
C ASN A 901 23.91 37.98 21.36
N VAL A 902 24.19 37.64 20.10
CA VAL A 902 25.54 37.83 19.49
C VAL A 902 25.97 39.30 19.50
N ALA A 903 25.01 40.22 19.47
CA ALA A 903 25.28 41.65 19.54
C ALA A 903 25.94 42.10 20.85
N SER A 904 25.84 41.31 21.95
CA SER A 904 26.44 41.64 23.25
C SER A 904 27.89 41.24 23.39
N GLN A 905 28.44 40.42 22.46
CA GLN A 905 29.83 40.00 22.50
C GLN A 905 30.65 40.72 21.40
N ARG A 906 31.98 40.85 21.62
CA ARG A 906 32.93 41.50 20.70
C ARG A 906 34.10 40.58 20.31
N ILE A 907 33.99 39.28 20.54
CA ILE A 907 35.03 38.29 20.28
C ILE A 907 34.94 37.78 18.86
N PHE A 908 33.72 37.39 18.45
CA PHE A 908 33.44 36.80 17.13
C PHE A 908 32.68 37.80 16.25
N ASN A 909 33.03 37.86 14.97
CA ASN A 909 32.39 38.75 13.99
C ASN A 909 31.56 37.93 12.98
N PHE A 910 30.39 37.48 13.39
CA PHE A 910 29.50 36.65 12.53
C PHE A 910 28.71 37.50 11.54
N GLN A 911 28.93 37.31 10.23
CA GLN A 911 28.25 38.04 9.16
C GLN A 911 27.00 37.31 8.61
N ASN A 912 26.92 36.01 8.74
CA ASN A 912 25.79 35.21 8.22
C ASN A 912 24.56 35.16 9.14
N ILE A 913 24.57 35.95 10.24
CA ILE A 913 23.41 36.02 11.15
C ILE A 913 22.57 37.24 10.79
N HIS A 914 21.31 37.02 10.47
CA HIS A 914 20.40 38.12 10.14
C HIS A 914 20.25 39.10 11.33
N TYR A 915 20.20 40.40 11.05
CA TYR A 915 20.16 41.45 12.08
C TYR A 915 19.05 41.25 13.14
N SER A 916 17.86 40.78 12.70
CA SER A 916 16.73 40.51 13.61
C SER A 916 16.98 39.35 14.59
N GLN A 917 17.98 38.54 14.37
CA GLN A 917 18.34 37.39 15.22
C GLN A 917 19.55 37.70 16.13
N MET A 918 20.34 38.71 15.81
CA MET A 918 21.55 39.05 16.57
C MET A 918 21.32 39.35 18.05
N SER A 919 20.17 39.93 18.39
CA SER A 919 19.81 40.28 19.78
C SER A 919 18.96 39.23 20.49
N LYS A 920 18.49 38.17 19.77
CA LYS A 920 17.64 37.11 20.35
C LYS A 920 18.46 36.14 21.20
N SER A 921 17.90 35.73 22.35
CA SER A 921 18.43 34.61 23.12
C SER A 921 18.12 33.28 22.41
N SER A 922 19.03 32.36 22.46
CA SER A 922 18.86 30.99 21.99
C SER A 922 18.35 30.05 23.09
N LYS A 923 17.82 28.88 22.73
CA LYS A 923 17.51 27.81 23.69
C LYS A 923 18.76 27.37 24.44
N LYS A 924 18.59 26.80 25.65
CA LYS A 924 19.74 26.22 26.42
C LYS A 924 20.43 25.15 25.57
N GLY A 925 21.76 25.10 25.65
CA GLY A 925 22.59 24.19 24.87
C GLY A 925 22.86 24.64 23.42
N HIS A 926 22.09 25.58 22.85
CA HIS A 926 22.41 26.11 21.53
C HIS A 926 23.56 27.09 21.57
N ALA A 927 24.55 26.89 20.70
CA ALA A 927 25.72 27.68 20.61
C ALA A 927 26.15 27.98 19.18
N LEU A 928 27.05 28.95 19.03
CA LEU A 928 27.64 29.35 17.77
C LEU A 928 29.17 29.23 17.86
N THR A 929 29.80 28.77 16.79
CA THR A 929 31.23 28.69 16.63
C THR A 929 31.63 29.18 15.25
N PRO A 930 32.81 29.81 15.05
CA PRO A 930 33.34 30.16 13.75
C PRO A 930 33.52 28.92 12.86
N SER A 931 33.25 29.06 11.55
CA SER A 931 33.63 28.04 10.59
C SER A 931 35.12 27.93 10.41
N LYS A 932 35.62 26.74 10.10
CA LYS A 932 37.03 26.51 9.81
C LYS A 932 37.51 27.21 8.52
N ASP A 933 36.61 27.33 7.54
CA ASP A 933 36.91 27.91 6.22
C ASP A 933 36.85 29.44 6.21
N ASP A 934 36.05 30.02 7.13
CA ASP A 934 35.81 31.47 7.23
C ASP A 934 35.36 31.84 8.65
N ASP A 935 36.19 32.58 9.37
CA ASP A 935 35.95 33.00 10.77
C ASP A 935 34.76 33.96 10.92
N THR A 936 34.24 34.49 9.82
CA THR A 936 33.03 35.35 9.78
C THR A 936 31.74 34.55 9.63
N THR A 937 31.81 33.28 9.33
CA THR A 937 30.64 32.40 9.20
C THR A 937 30.40 31.65 10.50
N ALA A 938 29.20 31.87 11.09
CA ALA A 938 28.78 31.15 12.29
C ALA A 938 28.22 29.76 11.91
N LEU A 939 28.72 28.73 12.56
CA LEU A 939 28.14 27.38 12.59
C LEU A 939 27.28 27.22 13.85
N LYS A 940 26.11 26.66 13.72
CA LYS A 940 25.26 26.31 14.87
C LYS A 940 25.64 24.94 15.39
N ILE A 941 25.83 24.84 16.70
CA ILE A 941 26.10 23.59 17.41
C ILE A 941 25.16 23.43 18.60
N ILE A 942 24.93 22.21 19.05
CA ILE A 942 24.21 21.91 20.27
C ILE A 942 25.13 21.23 21.27
N VAL A 943 25.32 21.87 22.41
CA VAL A 943 26.14 21.40 23.52
C VAL A 943 25.24 20.58 24.46
N PRO A 944 25.49 19.28 24.65
CA PRO A 944 24.68 18.44 25.55
C PRO A 944 24.93 18.84 27.03
N LEU A 945 24.00 18.45 27.89
CA LEU A 945 24.18 18.59 29.33
C LEU A 945 25.19 17.54 29.81
N PHE A 946 26.22 17.95 30.58
CA PHE A 946 27.17 17.04 31.23
C PHE A 946 26.43 16.22 32.31
N GLY A 947 26.46 14.90 32.20
CA GLY A 947 25.74 13.99 33.11
C GLY A 947 24.98 12.92 32.32
N SER A 948 24.27 12.03 33.03
CA SER A 948 23.43 10.98 32.49
C SER A 948 21.95 11.36 32.56
N ARG A 949 21.06 10.61 31.85
CA ARG A 949 19.61 10.79 31.93
C ARG A 949 18.98 10.37 33.26
N GLU A 950 19.73 9.62 34.08
CA GLU A 950 19.23 9.11 35.36
C GLU A 950 19.54 10.08 36.55
N GLU A 951 20.29 11.11 36.34
CA GLU A 951 20.53 12.25 37.23
C GLU A 951 19.65 13.46 36.80
#